data_f625318da495835723b5fb151e77b439
#
_entry.id   f625318da495835723b5fb151e77b439
#
_cell.length_a   1.000
_cell.length_b   1.000
_cell.length_c   1.000
_cell.angle_alpha   90.00
_cell.angle_beta   90.00
_cell.angle_gamma   90.00
#
_symmetry.space_group_name_H-M   'P 1'
#
loop_
_entity.id
_entity.type
_entity.pdbx_description
1 polymer ?
#
loop_
_entity_poly.entity_id
_entity_poly.type
_entity_poly.pdbx_seq_one_letter_code
_entity_poly.pdbx_strand_id
1 'polypeptide(L)'
;MKRPLAAIGLTYMATSAFAVCFFPEINFILSIMAAITAIAACFIYREKSRDIILIVCPVCIAFLIIGCCQTNAGRLSDRLGEKSCVISGEICEIPRCQYGRWYYIIRTDRVDIPDVKQSIRIVMTSRKALEEAKEGDRITCEVHFVQSSGEPGYNSTTSLRADGIDARCWCKTYSSHKVTRNNFKFRYIPQRIKRAVISRIRKALPKRAAAMLCGMLLGDTGYMDSATVDNFRSTGISHLLAVSGFHLTLLTLALQAVLRKLKTNYYIYLCIVIFFILSFMAVTGFSPSVARAATMHILALLSGIFLRNSDSVTSLSFAVLLMCIVNPWAAADIGLQLSVCSTLGLILFHPRFNKAILESTKKLLLYVNKMPESSRIRRFGKNVLRSISVSLSAVFATLPLTSIHFDSVSIISPVTNLLCIYISSIFIILGILASFIYTIPVVGWIISLPLRFFAAVLCGYLESVTQILAELPFSTVNTGFSYTPYIFLFITLLIGVAFIMYRRADCEKLGRRLRRVVLCGIAVMLFSAMLSHQVFCRGAEIIVFDVGDGGMCVCAKKRTHAVFAETGGDSYGMSVIKQTLQSKGVEKIDAISVSDENEARSGNLRNMLEQYQPRFILTDIDSFTVRKFKNTAKTEISPYESRIVNDSLALQTEAFTDTEGKKWRKITCGDTTALICPEKGNCVLLPEDWRSCDAVITGDDILGISTLNYGAVIITAKEKKADSLQNRLQGIGIKHVYSTSVNGNIVLTVKNDKLLVRTQKRS
;
A
#
# COMPACT_ATOMS: atom_id res chain seq x y z
N MET A 1 -34.91 -16.84 -0.11
CA MET A 1 -33.51 -16.68 -0.61
C MET A 1 -32.87 -18.02 -0.95
N LYS A 2 -32.17 -18.16 -2.12
CA LYS A 2 -31.48 -19.40 -2.49
C LYS A 2 -30.17 -19.66 -1.77
N ARG A 3 -29.54 -18.59 -1.21
CA ARG A 3 -28.19 -18.62 -0.56
C ARG A 3 -28.16 -17.73 0.69
N PRO A 4 -28.76 -18.14 1.82
CA PRO A 4 -28.86 -17.29 3.00
C PRO A 4 -27.49 -16.92 3.61
N LEU A 5 -26.57 -17.89 3.71
CA LEU A 5 -25.25 -17.65 4.26
C LEU A 5 -24.40 -16.68 3.41
N ALA A 6 -24.59 -16.72 2.08
CA ALA A 6 -23.94 -15.76 1.17
C ALA A 6 -24.43 -14.33 1.42
N ALA A 7 -25.72 -14.14 1.64
CA ALA A 7 -26.27 -12.84 1.98
C ALA A 7 -25.71 -12.32 3.31
N ILE A 8 -25.75 -13.15 4.36
CA ILE A 8 -25.24 -12.79 5.69
C ILE A 8 -23.77 -12.36 5.62
N GLY A 9 -22.89 -13.20 5.08
CA GLY A 9 -21.45 -12.94 5.11
C GLY A 9 -21.03 -11.74 4.25
N LEU A 10 -21.58 -11.60 3.04
CA LEU A 10 -21.22 -10.47 2.18
C LEU A 10 -21.80 -9.15 2.67
N THR A 11 -23.05 -9.13 3.18
CA THR A 11 -23.61 -7.90 3.76
C THR A 11 -22.89 -7.49 5.02
N TYR A 12 -22.56 -8.43 5.91
CA TYR A 12 -21.78 -8.15 7.11
C TYR A 12 -20.43 -7.53 6.76
N MET A 13 -19.67 -8.14 5.84
CA MET A 13 -18.36 -7.60 5.42
C MET A 13 -18.48 -6.21 4.81
N ALA A 14 -19.40 -6.04 3.85
CA ALA A 14 -19.56 -4.77 3.15
C ALA A 14 -19.94 -3.66 4.12
N THR A 15 -20.86 -3.93 5.05
CA THR A 15 -21.27 -2.96 6.07
C THR A 15 -20.15 -2.69 7.07
N SER A 16 -19.40 -3.70 7.51
CA SER A 16 -18.26 -3.50 8.42
C SER A 16 -17.17 -2.66 7.78
N ALA A 17 -16.84 -2.91 6.51
CA ALA A 17 -15.88 -2.10 5.74
C ALA A 17 -16.34 -0.64 5.60
N PHE A 18 -17.64 -0.43 5.41
CA PHE A 18 -18.24 0.91 5.33
C PHE A 18 -18.30 1.61 6.70
N ALA A 19 -18.65 0.89 7.76
CA ALA A 19 -18.75 1.40 9.12
C ALA A 19 -17.44 1.99 9.67
N VAL A 20 -16.29 1.49 9.20
CA VAL A 20 -14.97 2.03 9.55
C VAL A 20 -14.80 3.51 9.18
N CYS A 21 -15.56 4.01 8.18
CA CYS A 21 -15.51 5.40 7.73
C CYS A 21 -16.29 6.38 8.61
N PHE A 22 -17.01 5.91 9.64
CA PHE A 22 -17.82 6.76 10.51
C PHE A 22 -17.28 6.77 11.94
N PHE A 23 -17.63 7.82 12.69
CA PHE A 23 -17.40 7.87 14.13
C PHE A 23 -18.26 6.84 14.87
N PRO A 24 -17.83 6.38 16.06
CA PRO A 24 -18.57 5.37 16.84
C PRO A 24 -20.03 5.75 17.08
N GLU A 25 -20.28 7.00 17.42
CA GLU A 25 -21.63 7.55 17.71
C GLU A 25 -22.57 7.39 16.51
N ILE A 26 -22.06 7.70 15.30
CA ILE A 26 -22.80 7.55 14.06
C ILE A 26 -23.10 6.07 13.79
N ASN A 27 -22.15 5.18 14.05
CA ASN A 27 -22.33 3.74 13.87
C ASN A 27 -23.44 3.19 14.79
N PHE A 28 -23.53 3.66 16.03
CA PHE A 28 -24.63 3.28 16.94
C PHE A 28 -25.99 3.77 16.42
N ILE A 29 -26.05 5.03 15.94
CA ILE A 29 -27.27 5.57 15.36
C ILE A 29 -27.69 4.78 14.11
N LEU A 30 -26.75 4.49 13.20
CA LEU A 30 -27.01 3.70 11.99
C LEU A 30 -27.47 2.27 12.33
N SER A 31 -26.93 1.65 13.37
CA SER A 31 -27.38 0.34 13.86
C SER A 31 -28.84 0.40 14.32
N ILE A 32 -29.21 1.39 15.10
CA ILE A 32 -30.60 1.57 15.57
C ILE A 32 -31.55 1.87 14.40
N MET A 33 -31.17 2.76 13.49
CA MET A 33 -31.98 3.07 12.30
C MET A 33 -32.19 1.83 11.42
N ALA A 34 -31.14 1.03 11.20
CA ALA A 34 -31.25 -0.21 10.46
C ALA A 34 -32.18 -1.21 11.16
N ALA A 35 -32.14 -1.30 12.49
CA ALA A 35 -33.05 -2.17 13.25
C ALA A 35 -34.53 -1.71 13.14
N ILE A 36 -34.78 -0.40 13.26
CA ILE A 36 -36.14 0.17 13.10
C ILE A 36 -36.66 -0.07 11.68
N THR A 37 -35.83 0.19 10.66
CA THR A 37 -36.22 -0.06 9.25
C THR A 37 -36.47 -1.54 8.97
N ALA A 38 -35.72 -2.45 9.60
CA ALA A 38 -35.97 -3.90 9.50
C ALA A 38 -37.33 -4.29 10.09
N ILE A 39 -37.62 -3.79 11.29
CA ILE A 39 -38.92 -4.06 11.97
C ILE A 39 -40.06 -3.53 11.11
N ALA A 40 -40.00 -2.29 10.65
CA ALA A 40 -41.03 -1.70 9.78
C ALA A 40 -41.20 -2.49 8.47
N ALA A 41 -40.09 -2.86 7.80
CA ALA A 41 -40.13 -3.64 6.58
C ALA A 41 -40.70 -5.06 6.80
N CYS A 42 -40.45 -5.69 7.93
CA CYS A 42 -41.04 -6.99 8.29
C CYS A 42 -42.55 -6.91 8.51
N PHE A 43 -43.04 -5.78 9.08
CA PHE A 43 -44.49 -5.52 9.21
C PHE A 43 -45.17 -5.30 7.84
N ILE A 44 -44.53 -4.54 6.94
CA ILE A 44 -45.07 -4.21 5.62
C ILE A 44 -45.01 -5.43 4.68
N TYR A 45 -43.91 -6.18 4.68
CA TYR A 45 -43.65 -7.29 3.76
C TYR A 45 -43.63 -8.63 4.50
N ARG A 46 -44.73 -9.00 5.16
CA ARG A 46 -44.84 -10.24 5.97
C ARG A 46 -44.36 -11.51 5.27
N GLU A 47 -44.65 -11.69 4.02
CA GLU A 47 -44.24 -12.89 3.24
C GLU A 47 -42.72 -12.96 2.97
N LYS A 48 -42.01 -11.81 2.99
CA LYS A 48 -40.57 -11.71 2.76
C LYS A 48 -39.76 -11.38 4.01
N SER A 49 -40.40 -11.39 5.17
CA SER A 49 -39.77 -11.02 6.46
C SER A 49 -38.47 -11.79 6.73
N ARG A 50 -38.45 -13.09 6.46
CA ARG A 50 -37.22 -13.91 6.60
C ARG A 50 -36.06 -13.40 5.71
N ASP A 51 -36.33 -13.03 4.45
CA ASP A 51 -35.29 -12.55 3.54
C ASP A 51 -34.77 -11.17 3.94
N ILE A 52 -35.63 -10.33 4.50
CA ILE A 52 -35.30 -9.02 5.04
C ILE A 52 -34.41 -9.16 6.27
N ILE A 53 -34.78 -10.01 7.22
CA ILE A 53 -34.00 -10.28 8.43
C ILE A 53 -32.60 -10.77 8.07
N LEU A 54 -32.46 -11.70 7.13
CA LEU A 54 -31.19 -12.25 6.67
C LEU A 54 -30.22 -11.20 6.07
N ILE A 55 -30.74 -10.06 5.60
CA ILE A 55 -29.91 -8.96 5.05
C ILE A 55 -29.68 -7.89 6.13
N VAL A 56 -30.71 -7.51 6.86
CA VAL A 56 -30.63 -6.31 7.73
C VAL A 56 -30.03 -6.65 9.09
N CYS A 57 -30.23 -7.82 9.63
CA CYS A 57 -29.61 -8.24 10.89
C CYS A 57 -28.06 -8.19 10.84
N PRO A 58 -27.37 -8.72 9.82
CA PRO A 58 -25.93 -8.54 9.66
C PRO A 58 -25.50 -7.07 9.56
N VAL A 59 -26.32 -6.21 8.93
CA VAL A 59 -26.04 -4.78 8.85
C VAL A 59 -26.05 -4.12 10.24
N CYS A 60 -27.10 -4.37 11.03
CA CYS A 60 -27.21 -3.86 12.40
C CYS A 60 -26.03 -4.32 13.27
N ILE A 61 -25.73 -5.62 13.22
CA ILE A 61 -24.65 -6.25 14.01
C ILE A 61 -23.29 -5.66 13.59
N ALA A 62 -23.05 -5.44 12.29
CA ALA A 62 -21.80 -4.89 11.78
C ALA A 62 -21.55 -3.47 12.31
N PHE A 63 -22.53 -2.57 12.21
CA PHE A 63 -22.42 -1.22 12.74
C PHE A 63 -22.20 -1.21 14.26
N LEU A 64 -22.95 -2.04 14.99
CA LEU A 64 -22.81 -2.16 16.45
C LEU A 64 -21.40 -2.63 16.85
N ILE A 65 -20.91 -3.72 16.27
CA ILE A 65 -19.62 -4.30 16.61
C ILE A 65 -18.48 -3.33 16.25
N ILE A 66 -18.50 -2.73 15.06
CA ILE A 66 -17.48 -1.77 14.66
C ILE A 66 -17.51 -0.54 15.56
N GLY A 67 -18.70 0.01 15.90
CA GLY A 67 -18.83 1.11 16.86
C GLY A 67 -18.22 0.79 18.22
N CYS A 68 -18.51 -0.39 18.79
CA CYS A 68 -17.90 -0.86 20.03
C CYS A 68 -16.37 -1.01 19.93
N CYS A 69 -15.88 -1.56 18.82
CA CYS A 69 -14.44 -1.73 18.58
C CYS A 69 -13.72 -0.38 18.47
N GLN A 70 -14.32 0.59 17.79
CA GLN A 70 -13.77 1.94 17.67
C GLN A 70 -13.72 2.65 19.03
N THR A 71 -14.80 2.57 19.82
CA THR A 71 -14.84 3.15 21.18
C THR A 71 -13.76 2.55 22.08
N ASN A 72 -13.61 1.22 22.07
CA ASN A 72 -12.59 0.56 22.89
C ASN A 72 -11.17 0.92 22.42
N ALA A 73 -10.97 1.01 21.13
CA ALA A 73 -9.70 1.38 20.54
C ALA A 73 -9.35 2.85 20.81
N GLY A 74 -10.34 3.77 20.80
CA GLY A 74 -10.18 5.16 21.22
C GLY A 74 -9.74 5.25 22.68
N ARG A 75 -10.46 4.60 23.58
CA ARG A 75 -10.10 4.55 25.01
C ARG A 75 -8.69 4.02 25.26
N LEU A 76 -8.24 3.00 24.50
CA LEU A 76 -6.88 2.49 24.62
C LEU A 76 -5.86 3.51 24.11
N SER A 77 -6.15 4.16 22.97
CA SER A 77 -5.30 5.21 22.41
C SER A 77 -5.13 6.39 23.37
N ASP A 78 -6.21 6.85 24.02
CA ASP A 78 -6.18 7.94 25.00
C ASP A 78 -5.37 7.59 26.26
N ARG A 79 -5.46 6.32 26.70
CA ARG A 79 -4.69 5.84 27.85
C ARG A 79 -3.20 5.74 27.56
N LEU A 80 -2.84 5.24 26.38
CA LEU A 80 -1.45 5.12 25.94
C LEU A 80 -0.87 6.52 25.64
N GLY A 81 -1.62 7.38 24.96
CA GLY A 81 -1.23 8.74 24.60
C GLY A 81 0.15 8.76 23.95
N GLU A 82 0.83 9.90 24.04
CA GLU A 82 2.25 10.07 23.67
C GLU A 82 3.18 9.84 24.88
N LYS A 83 2.89 8.79 25.64
CA LYS A 83 3.61 8.47 26.89
C LYS A 83 4.83 7.61 26.61
N SER A 84 5.90 7.89 27.39
CA SER A 84 7.05 7.00 27.48
C SER A 84 6.88 6.08 28.66
N CYS A 85 7.06 4.78 28.45
CA CYS A 85 6.98 3.80 29.53
C CYS A 85 7.87 2.59 29.22
N VAL A 86 8.11 1.78 30.25
CA VAL A 86 8.80 0.50 30.09
C VAL A 86 7.77 -0.57 29.75
N ILE A 87 8.04 -1.31 28.69
CA ILE A 87 7.23 -2.48 28.30
C ILE A 87 8.02 -3.76 28.51
N SER A 88 7.31 -4.84 28.84
CA SER A 88 7.84 -6.20 28.82
C SER A 88 6.89 -7.08 28.02
N GLY A 89 7.43 -7.85 27.09
CA GLY A 89 6.61 -8.71 26.24
C GLY A 89 7.42 -9.68 25.39
N GLU A 90 6.72 -10.54 24.64
CA GLU A 90 7.29 -11.54 23.77
C GLU A 90 7.23 -11.11 22.31
N ILE A 91 8.32 -11.33 21.57
CA ILE A 91 8.38 -11.09 20.13
C ILE A 91 7.56 -12.16 19.41
N CYS A 92 6.49 -11.75 18.74
CA CYS A 92 5.54 -12.66 18.09
C CYS A 92 5.96 -13.12 16.71
N GLU A 93 6.67 -12.27 15.95
CA GLU A 93 7.03 -12.51 14.57
C GLU A 93 8.53 -12.30 14.33
N ILE A 94 9.02 -12.82 13.20
CA ILE A 94 10.41 -12.59 12.78
C ILE A 94 10.62 -11.09 12.59
N PRO A 95 11.60 -10.47 13.27
CA PRO A 95 11.91 -9.06 13.07
C PRO A 95 12.24 -8.74 11.61
N ARG A 96 11.71 -7.63 11.10
CA ARG A 96 11.87 -7.21 9.69
C ARG A 96 12.59 -5.89 9.61
N CYS A 97 13.52 -5.76 8.66
CA CYS A 97 14.11 -4.48 8.32
C CYS A 97 13.45 -3.95 7.05
N GLN A 98 12.82 -2.77 7.14
CA GLN A 98 12.26 -2.07 5.99
C GLN A 98 12.67 -0.61 6.06
N TYR A 99 13.13 -0.05 4.94
CA TYR A 99 13.56 1.34 4.84
C TYR A 99 14.58 1.76 5.93
N GLY A 100 15.53 0.85 6.24
CA GLY A 100 16.55 1.12 7.26
C GLY A 100 16.06 1.10 8.71
N ARG A 101 14.82 0.71 8.96
CA ARG A 101 14.24 0.57 10.30
C ARG A 101 13.84 -0.86 10.58
N TRP A 102 14.01 -1.27 11.85
CA TRP A 102 13.62 -2.59 12.33
C TRP A 102 12.24 -2.53 12.95
N TYR A 103 11.39 -3.48 12.58
CA TYR A 103 10.01 -3.65 13.05
C TYR A 103 9.90 -4.93 13.86
N TYR A 104 9.43 -4.79 15.10
CA TYR A 104 9.21 -5.89 16.05
C TYR A 104 7.75 -5.91 16.43
N ILE A 105 7.07 -7.03 16.20
CA ILE A 105 5.70 -7.24 16.70
C ILE A 105 5.82 -7.93 18.06
N ILE A 106 5.41 -7.23 19.10
CA ILE A 106 5.55 -7.65 20.50
C ILE A 106 4.15 -7.81 21.10
N ARG A 107 3.93 -8.92 21.77
CA ARG A 107 2.79 -9.08 22.69
C ARG A 107 3.25 -8.73 24.09
N THR A 108 2.74 -7.65 24.63
CA THR A 108 3.09 -7.20 25.97
C THR A 108 2.40 -8.06 27.01
N ASP A 109 3.13 -8.42 28.05
CA ASP A 109 2.57 -9.02 29.27
C ASP A 109 2.37 -7.93 30.33
N ARG A 110 3.23 -6.88 30.30
CA ARG A 110 3.20 -5.77 31.23
C ARG A 110 3.52 -4.48 30.49
N VAL A 111 2.67 -3.49 30.71
CA VAL A 111 2.88 -2.11 30.30
C VAL A 111 2.84 -1.26 31.57
N ASP A 112 3.89 -0.48 31.81
CA ASP A 112 4.01 0.33 33.02
C ASP A 112 3.21 1.64 32.89
N ILE A 113 1.91 1.50 32.61
CA ILE A 113 0.94 2.59 32.56
C ILE A 113 -0.24 2.20 33.46
N PRO A 114 -0.69 3.07 34.41
CA PRO A 114 -1.91 2.84 35.18
C PRO A 114 -3.09 2.54 34.25
N ASP A 115 -3.96 1.61 34.66
CA ASP A 115 -5.17 1.22 33.93
C ASP A 115 -5.03 0.41 32.62
N VAL A 116 -3.82 0.10 32.16
CA VAL A 116 -3.60 -0.82 31.04
C VAL A 116 -3.25 -2.21 31.56
N LYS A 117 -4.28 -2.95 31.98
CA LYS A 117 -4.11 -4.31 32.57
C LYS A 117 -4.15 -5.44 31.53
N GLN A 118 -4.45 -5.14 30.25
CA GLN A 118 -4.61 -6.14 29.20
C GLN A 118 -3.33 -6.36 28.40
N SER A 119 -3.11 -7.61 28.00
CA SER A 119 -2.07 -7.93 27.00
C SER A 119 -2.43 -7.30 25.65
N ILE A 120 -1.59 -6.42 25.14
CA ILE A 120 -1.77 -5.75 23.85
C ILE A 120 -0.69 -6.20 22.86
N ARG A 121 -1.02 -6.22 21.58
CA ARG A 121 -0.03 -6.41 20.49
C ARG A 121 0.39 -5.05 19.98
N ILE A 122 1.68 -4.81 19.98
CA ILE A 122 2.27 -3.55 19.53
C ILE A 122 3.28 -3.78 18.42
N VAL A 123 3.40 -2.82 17.52
CA VAL A 123 4.52 -2.73 16.59
C VAL A 123 5.53 -1.72 17.13
N MET A 124 6.70 -2.22 17.49
CA MET A 124 7.82 -1.39 17.93
C MET A 124 8.77 -1.17 16.77
N THR A 125 9.10 0.08 16.52
CA THR A 125 10.06 0.48 15.50
C THR A 125 11.38 0.89 16.15
N SER A 126 12.50 0.43 15.59
CA SER A 126 13.86 0.73 16.06
C SER A 126 14.79 1.11 14.91
N ARG A 127 15.68 2.08 15.10
CA ARG A 127 16.69 2.47 14.08
C ARG A 127 17.81 1.44 13.95
N LYS A 128 18.14 0.72 15.02
CA LYS A 128 19.18 -0.31 15.04
C LYS A 128 18.55 -1.68 15.31
N ALA A 129 19.17 -2.72 14.79
CA ALA A 129 18.81 -4.08 15.19
C ALA A 129 19.03 -4.24 16.69
N LEU A 130 18.04 -4.79 17.37
CA LEU A 130 18.22 -5.26 18.75
C LEU A 130 19.01 -6.58 18.65
N GLU A 131 20.19 -6.59 19.25
CA GLU A 131 21.13 -7.68 19.12
C GLU A 131 20.45 -9.01 19.53
N GLU A 132 20.54 -10.01 18.63
CA GLU A 132 20.09 -11.39 18.80
C GLU A 132 18.59 -11.61 19.08
N ALA A 133 17.73 -10.58 19.00
CA ALA A 133 16.30 -10.73 19.29
C ALA A 133 15.60 -11.61 18.24
N LYS A 134 15.01 -12.72 18.68
CA LYS A 134 14.32 -13.71 17.85
C LYS A 134 12.85 -13.84 18.29
N GLU A 135 12.05 -14.47 17.40
CA GLU A 135 10.67 -14.84 17.76
C GLU A 135 10.65 -15.75 18.99
N GLY A 136 9.78 -15.43 19.94
CA GLY A 136 9.63 -16.11 21.22
C GLY A 136 10.51 -15.55 22.32
N ASP A 137 11.50 -14.71 22.04
CA ASP A 137 12.30 -14.06 23.08
C ASP A 137 11.49 -12.98 23.78
N ARG A 138 11.79 -12.77 25.05
CA ARG A 138 11.20 -11.71 25.87
C ARG A 138 12.08 -10.48 25.81
N ILE A 139 11.47 -9.35 25.51
CA ILE A 139 12.14 -8.06 25.49
C ILE A 139 11.55 -7.15 26.57
N THR A 140 12.43 -6.42 27.24
CA THR A 140 12.07 -5.33 28.14
C THR A 140 12.82 -4.09 27.67
N CYS A 141 12.09 -3.03 27.33
CA CYS A 141 12.68 -1.79 26.83
C CYS A 141 11.78 -0.59 27.11
N GLU A 142 12.38 0.60 27.14
CA GLU A 142 11.65 1.85 27.18
C GLU A 142 11.17 2.22 25.78
N VAL A 143 9.88 2.48 25.64
CA VAL A 143 9.24 2.87 24.39
C VAL A 143 8.47 4.16 24.55
N HIS A 144 8.30 4.87 23.44
CA HIS A 144 7.42 6.00 23.31
C HIS A 144 6.26 5.61 22.39
N PHE A 145 5.03 5.66 22.91
CA PHE A 145 3.84 5.38 22.11
C PHE A 145 3.55 6.56 21.19
N VAL A 146 3.15 6.23 19.97
CA VAL A 146 2.69 7.22 18.98
C VAL A 146 1.18 7.30 19.06
N GLN A 147 0.65 8.50 19.25
CA GLN A 147 -0.79 8.72 19.25
C GLN A 147 -1.36 8.26 17.91
N SER A 148 -2.36 7.41 17.97
CA SER A 148 -3.09 7.02 16.78
C SER A 148 -4.12 8.09 16.46
N SER A 149 -4.21 8.52 15.20
CA SER A 149 -5.28 9.41 14.78
C SER A 149 -6.64 8.78 15.12
N GLY A 150 -7.44 9.49 15.92
CA GLY A 150 -8.82 9.07 16.25
C GLY A 150 -9.79 9.22 15.08
N GLU A 151 -9.32 9.70 13.92
CA GLU A 151 -10.14 9.92 12.75
C GLU A 151 -10.65 8.62 12.14
N PRO A 152 -11.96 8.57 11.78
CA PRO A 152 -12.52 7.43 11.07
C PRO A 152 -11.96 7.35 9.66
N GLY A 153 -11.88 6.13 9.10
CA GLY A 153 -11.45 5.89 7.73
C GLY A 153 -10.32 4.86 7.59
N TYR A 154 -9.85 4.71 6.38
CA TYR A 154 -8.74 3.82 6.03
C TYR A 154 -7.40 4.51 6.25
N ASN A 155 -6.96 4.56 7.49
CA ASN A 155 -5.69 5.15 7.92
C ASN A 155 -4.70 4.07 8.40
N SER A 156 -3.48 4.50 8.73
CA SER A 156 -2.43 3.60 9.23
C SER A 156 -2.84 2.83 10.48
N THR A 157 -3.66 3.44 11.34
CA THR A 157 -4.17 2.84 12.59
C THR A 157 -5.17 1.73 12.31
N THR A 158 -6.09 1.97 11.38
CA THR A 158 -7.08 0.98 10.95
C THR A 158 -6.41 -0.24 10.31
N SER A 159 -5.39 -0.01 9.47
CA SER A 159 -4.60 -1.08 8.87
C SER A 159 -3.88 -1.92 9.93
N LEU A 160 -3.26 -1.31 10.94
CA LEU A 160 -2.62 -2.03 12.04
C LEU A 160 -3.63 -2.88 12.83
N ARG A 161 -4.82 -2.35 13.11
CA ARG A 161 -5.88 -3.10 13.81
C ARG A 161 -6.42 -4.26 12.98
N ALA A 162 -6.48 -4.09 11.66
CA ALA A 162 -6.82 -5.19 10.76
C ALA A 162 -5.79 -6.34 10.84
N ASP A 163 -4.50 -6.01 11.04
CA ASP A 163 -3.43 -6.98 11.32
C ASP A 163 -3.43 -7.49 12.78
N GLY A 164 -4.38 -7.03 13.60
CA GLY A 164 -4.49 -7.38 15.01
C GLY A 164 -3.42 -6.72 15.89
N ILE A 165 -2.95 -5.54 15.51
CA ILE A 165 -1.99 -4.71 16.26
C ILE A 165 -2.74 -3.53 16.87
N ASP A 166 -2.62 -3.37 18.19
CA ASP A 166 -3.38 -2.39 18.95
C ASP A 166 -2.74 -1.00 18.95
N ALA A 167 -1.40 -0.91 18.95
CA ALA A 167 -0.68 0.34 19.03
C ALA A 167 0.69 0.30 18.33
N ARG A 168 1.23 1.49 18.02
CA ARG A 168 2.59 1.70 17.50
C ARG A 168 3.44 2.41 18.55
N CYS A 169 4.71 2.03 18.63
CA CYS A 169 5.69 2.71 19.49
C CYS A 169 7.09 2.74 18.87
N TRP A 170 7.93 3.63 19.38
CA TRP A 170 9.34 3.75 19.04
C TRP A 170 10.19 3.31 20.20
N CYS A 171 11.27 2.58 19.94
CA CYS A 171 12.27 2.28 20.96
C CYS A 171 13.08 3.56 21.24
N LYS A 172 13.06 4.04 22.50
CA LYS A 172 13.64 5.33 22.90
C LYS A 172 15.14 5.23 23.17
N THR A 173 15.59 4.13 23.75
CA THR A 173 16.98 3.98 24.17
C THR A 173 17.52 2.62 23.79
N TYR A 174 18.57 2.59 22.97
CA TYR A 174 19.19 1.34 22.50
C TYR A 174 20.02 0.63 23.58
N SER A 175 20.48 1.35 24.59
CA SER A 175 21.38 0.86 25.65
C SER A 175 20.64 0.17 26.79
N SER A 176 19.33 0.36 26.95
CA SER A 176 18.56 -0.15 28.09
C SER A 176 17.61 -1.30 27.75
N HIS A 177 17.79 -1.95 26.60
CA HIS A 177 16.99 -3.12 26.28
C HIS A 177 17.59 -4.39 26.91
N LYS A 178 16.74 -5.20 27.51
CA LYS A 178 17.10 -6.52 28.01
C LYS A 178 16.37 -7.58 27.21
N VAL A 179 17.12 -8.39 26.47
CA VAL A 179 16.56 -9.55 25.75
C VAL A 179 16.82 -10.79 26.61
N THR A 180 15.75 -11.45 27.02
CA THR A 180 15.83 -12.71 27.75
C THR A 180 15.40 -13.83 26.82
N ARG A 181 16.28 -14.78 26.55
CA ARG A 181 15.96 -15.96 25.77
C ARG A 181 14.89 -16.79 26.47
N ASN A 182 13.83 -17.08 25.74
CA ASN A 182 12.71 -17.82 26.30
C ASN A 182 12.80 -19.31 25.95
N ASN A 183 12.27 -20.16 26.85
CA ASN A 183 12.17 -21.59 26.61
C ASN A 183 11.25 -21.89 25.42
N PHE A 184 11.41 -23.10 24.85
CA PHE A 184 10.62 -23.58 23.74
C PHE A 184 9.11 -23.47 24.00
N LYS A 185 8.40 -22.67 23.18
CA LYS A 185 6.92 -22.57 23.21
C LYS A 185 6.35 -23.06 21.89
N PHE A 186 5.39 -23.96 21.93
CA PHE A 186 4.69 -24.52 20.76
C PHE A 186 4.10 -23.44 19.86
N ARG A 187 3.65 -22.33 20.42
CA ARG A 187 3.07 -21.19 19.70
C ARG A 187 3.98 -20.61 18.62
N TYR A 188 5.29 -20.65 18.79
CA TYR A 188 6.27 -20.08 17.87
C TYR A 188 6.85 -21.08 16.87
N ILE A 189 6.39 -22.34 16.88
CA ILE A 189 6.79 -23.36 15.90
C ILE A 189 6.60 -22.88 14.45
N PRO A 190 5.44 -22.29 14.04
CA PRO A 190 5.26 -21.84 12.66
C PRO A 190 6.31 -20.80 12.25
N GLN A 191 6.65 -19.85 13.13
CA GLN A 191 7.63 -18.81 12.85
C GLN A 191 9.06 -19.40 12.77
N ARG A 192 9.38 -20.36 13.61
CA ARG A 192 10.66 -21.12 13.52
C ARG A 192 10.77 -21.91 12.23
N ILE A 193 9.68 -22.55 11.80
CA ILE A 193 9.63 -23.23 10.49
C ILE A 193 9.82 -22.21 9.37
N LYS A 194 9.13 -21.06 9.41
CA LYS A 194 9.30 -19.97 8.45
C LYS A 194 10.75 -19.53 8.35
N ARG A 195 11.41 -19.27 9.48
CA ARG A 195 12.84 -18.90 9.54
C ARG A 195 13.74 -19.98 8.96
N ALA A 196 13.49 -21.25 9.31
CA ALA A 196 14.27 -22.38 8.77
C ALA A 196 14.13 -22.49 7.25
N VAL A 197 12.91 -22.31 6.72
CA VAL A 197 12.63 -22.31 5.27
C VAL A 197 13.35 -21.15 4.58
N ILE A 198 13.26 -19.93 5.11
CA ILE A 198 13.96 -18.75 4.57
C ILE A 198 15.48 -19.01 4.54
N SER A 199 16.05 -19.53 5.64
CA SER A 199 17.48 -19.82 5.73
C SER A 199 17.91 -20.86 4.68
N ARG A 200 17.11 -21.92 4.46
CA ARG A 200 17.38 -22.94 3.44
C ARG A 200 17.31 -22.38 2.02
N ILE A 201 16.28 -21.61 1.70
CA ILE A 201 16.13 -20.95 0.41
C ILE A 201 17.34 -20.06 0.11
N ARG A 202 17.75 -19.24 1.09
CA ARG A 202 18.89 -18.32 0.93
C ARG A 202 20.25 -19.03 0.80
N LYS A 203 20.40 -20.21 1.37
CA LYS A 203 21.61 -21.03 1.17
C LYS A 203 21.60 -21.74 -0.18
N ALA A 204 20.44 -22.15 -0.65
CA ALA A 204 20.30 -22.94 -1.86
C ALA A 204 20.33 -22.10 -3.14
N LEU A 205 19.71 -20.93 -3.17
CA LEU A 205 19.52 -20.14 -4.38
C LEU A 205 20.40 -18.87 -4.41
N PRO A 206 20.70 -18.32 -5.61
CA PRO A 206 21.32 -17.00 -5.76
C PRO A 206 20.49 -15.91 -5.06
N LYS A 207 21.15 -14.84 -4.57
CA LYS A 207 20.55 -13.79 -3.74
C LYS A 207 19.21 -13.24 -4.28
N ARG A 208 19.15 -12.90 -5.59
CA ARG A 208 17.92 -12.36 -6.22
C ARG A 208 16.81 -13.40 -6.26
N ALA A 209 17.11 -14.62 -6.75
CA ALA A 209 16.12 -15.70 -6.81
C ALA A 209 15.63 -16.12 -5.42
N ALA A 210 16.50 -16.15 -4.42
CA ALA A 210 16.14 -16.43 -3.04
C ALA A 210 15.21 -15.34 -2.46
N ALA A 211 15.52 -14.06 -2.69
CA ALA A 211 14.71 -12.94 -2.24
C ALA A 211 13.31 -12.97 -2.88
N MET A 212 13.23 -13.18 -4.20
CA MET A 212 11.97 -13.30 -4.93
C MET A 212 11.14 -14.50 -4.46
N LEU A 213 11.76 -15.67 -4.26
CA LEU A 213 11.06 -16.86 -3.76
C LEU A 213 10.54 -16.65 -2.33
N CYS A 214 11.31 -16.01 -1.43
CA CYS A 214 10.85 -15.67 -0.09
C CYS A 214 9.67 -14.70 -0.14
N GLY A 215 9.69 -13.69 -1.01
CA GLY A 215 8.58 -12.79 -1.24
C GLY A 215 7.31 -13.53 -1.68
N MET A 216 7.40 -14.31 -2.76
CA MET A 216 6.26 -15.03 -3.33
C MET A 216 5.71 -16.12 -2.41
N LEU A 217 6.58 -16.90 -1.76
CA LEU A 217 6.17 -18.06 -0.97
C LEU A 217 5.73 -17.70 0.45
N LEU A 218 6.43 -16.77 1.11
CA LEU A 218 6.28 -16.46 2.53
C LEU A 218 5.86 -15.02 2.81
N GLY A 219 5.69 -14.20 1.77
CA GLY A 219 5.33 -12.78 1.88
C GLY A 219 6.43 -11.89 2.46
N ASP A 220 7.67 -12.37 2.46
CA ASP A 220 8.81 -11.63 2.99
C ASP A 220 9.59 -10.94 1.87
N THR A 221 9.20 -9.71 1.58
CA THR A 221 9.82 -8.87 0.53
C THR A 221 11.02 -8.06 1.04
N GLY A 222 11.36 -8.14 2.33
CA GLY A 222 12.43 -7.34 2.93
C GLY A 222 13.83 -7.63 2.37
N TYR A 223 14.01 -8.73 1.64
CA TYR A 223 15.26 -9.06 0.96
C TYR A 223 15.30 -8.66 -0.52
N MET A 224 14.18 -8.16 -1.07
CA MET A 224 14.08 -7.74 -2.47
C MET A 224 14.55 -6.29 -2.63
N ASP A 225 15.06 -6.01 -3.81
CA ASP A 225 15.36 -4.63 -4.20
C ASP A 225 14.07 -3.82 -4.38
N SER A 226 14.07 -2.56 -3.91
CA SER A 226 12.91 -1.69 -3.97
C SER A 226 12.43 -1.45 -5.41
N ALA A 227 13.36 -1.31 -6.36
CA ALA A 227 13.04 -1.14 -7.77
C ALA A 227 12.28 -2.35 -8.33
N THR A 228 12.69 -3.57 -7.96
CA THR A 228 11.97 -4.79 -8.37
C THR A 228 10.55 -4.81 -7.80
N VAL A 229 10.37 -4.48 -6.53
CA VAL A 229 9.03 -4.41 -5.90
C VAL A 229 8.15 -3.37 -6.58
N ASP A 230 8.70 -2.19 -6.91
CA ASP A 230 7.97 -1.13 -7.61
C ASP A 230 7.62 -1.53 -9.06
N ASN A 231 8.50 -2.26 -9.79
CA ASN A 231 8.19 -2.81 -11.11
C ASN A 231 7.02 -3.80 -11.06
N PHE A 232 6.98 -4.68 -10.06
CA PHE A 232 5.85 -5.59 -9.85
C PHE A 232 4.55 -4.85 -9.54
N ARG A 233 4.63 -3.72 -8.81
CA ARG A 233 3.48 -2.88 -8.49
C ARG A 233 2.96 -2.15 -9.72
N SER A 234 3.82 -1.49 -10.49
CA SER A 234 3.45 -0.72 -11.68
C SER A 234 2.89 -1.59 -12.80
N THR A 235 3.38 -2.84 -12.92
CA THR A 235 2.85 -3.82 -13.88
C THR A 235 1.60 -4.58 -13.39
N GLY A 236 1.11 -4.29 -12.17
CA GLY A 236 -0.14 -4.83 -11.62
C GLY A 236 -0.08 -6.28 -11.14
N ILE A 237 1.12 -6.82 -10.93
CA ILE A 237 1.33 -8.19 -10.43
C ILE A 237 1.90 -8.24 -9.01
N SER A 238 1.79 -7.17 -8.23
CA SER A 238 2.18 -7.13 -6.81
C SER A 238 1.54 -8.25 -5.97
N HIS A 239 0.38 -8.75 -6.38
CA HIS A 239 -0.29 -9.88 -5.75
C HIS A 239 0.49 -11.21 -5.82
N LEU A 240 1.51 -11.33 -6.70
CA LEU A 240 2.43 -12.45 -6.73
C LEU A 240 3.50 -12.35 -5.63
N LEU A 241 3.83 -11.14 -5.16
CA LEU A 241 4.78 -10.92 -4.05
C LEU A 241 4.09 -11.06 -2.67
N ALA A 242 2.79 -10.84 -2.61
CA ALA A 242 1.99 -11.14 -1.43
C ALA A 242 1.63 -12.63 -1.43
N VAL A 243 1.67 -13.27 -0.26
CA VAL A 243 1.21 -14.67 -0.18
C VAL A 243 -0.27 -14.72 -0.54
N SER A 244 -0.57 -15.43 -1.61
CA SER A 244 -1.91 -15.47 -2.18
C SER A 244 -2.56 -16.85 -2.08
N GLY A 245 -3.88 -16.88 -2.22
CA GLY A 245 -4.61 -18.14 -2.35
C GLY A 245 -4.17 -19.00 -3.54
N PHE A 246 -3.61 -18.36 -4.58
CA PHE A 246 -3.02 -19.05 -5.73
C PHE A 246 -1.82 -19.92 -5.32
N HIS A 247 -0.91 -19.41 -4.49
CA HIS A 247 0.25 -20.14 -4.00
C HIS A 247 -0.16 -21.35 -3.15
N LEU A 248 -1.12 -21.17 -2.24
CA LEU A 248 -1.71 -22.27 -1.47
C LEU A 248 -2.32 -23.34 -2.39
N THR A 249 -3.09 -22.90 -3.39
CA THR A 249 -3.74 -23.83 -4.36
C THR A 249 -2.68 -24.60 -5.14
N LEU A 250 -1.66 -23.93 -5.66
CA LEU A 250 -0.56 -24.54 -6.42
C LEU A 250 0.14 -25.63 -5.61
N LEU A 251 0.53 -25.32 -4.37
CA LEU A 251 1.22 -26.27 -3.49
C LEU A 251 0.31 -27.42 -3.07
N THR A 252 -0.95 -27.11 -2.76
CA THR A 252 -1.94 -28.15 -2.40
C THR A 252 -2.20 -29.10 -3.57
N LEU A 253 -2.32 -28.59 -4.80
CA LEU A 253 -2.47 -29.44 -6.00
C LEU A 253 -1.24 -30.30 -6.26
N ALA A 254 -0.03 -29.74 -6.06
CA ALA A 254 1.19 -30.52 -6.17
C ALA A 254 1.25 -31.67 -5.15
N LEU A 255 0.91 -31.40 -3.89
CA LEU A 255 0.83 -32.42 -2.83
C LEU A 255 -0.22 -33.48 -3.16
N GLN A 256 -1.40 -33.06 -3.60
CA GLN A 256 -2.48 -33.96 -4.00
C GLN A 256 -2.07 -34.88 -5.17
N ALA A 257 -1.34 -34.34 -6.15
CA ALA A 257 -0.84 -35.13 -7.27
C ALA A 257 0.12 -36.23 -6.80
N VAL A 258 1.01 -35.91 -5.84
CA VAL A 258 1.93 -36.90 -5.23
C VAL A 258 1.15 -37.97 -4.46
N LEU A 259 0.21 -37.57 -3.59
CA LEU A 259 -0.57 -38.51 -2.78
C LEU A 259 -1.44 -39.44 -3.63
N ARG A 260 -2.03 -38.93 -4.72
CA ARG A 260 -2.78 -39.73 -5.68
C ARG A 260 -1.88 -40.77 -6.39
N LYS A 261 -0.66 -40.36 -6.76
CA LYS A 261 0.31 -41.27 -7.38
C LYS A 261 0.76 -42.39 -6.40
N LEU A 262 0.81 -42.07 -5.10
CA LEU A 262 1.11 -43.03 -4.04
C LEU A 262 -0.10 -43.90 -3.67
N LYS A 263 -1.27 -43.74 -4.33
CA LYS A 263 -2.52 -44.47 -4.06
C LYS A 263 -2.92 -44.45 -2.57
N THR A 264 -2.71 -43.31 -1.90
CA THR A 264 -2.99 -43.12 -0.48
C THR A 264 -4.49 -43.32 -0.20
N ASN A 265 -4.83 -43.92 0.94
CA ASN A 265 -6.22 -44.06 1.41
C ASN A 265 -6.89 -42.68 1.48
N TYR A 266 -8.17 -42.61 1.10
CA TYR A 266 -8.91 -41.36 1.00
C TYR A 266 -8.91 -40.53 2.31
N TYR A 267 -9.13 -41.16 3.45
CA TYR A 267 -9.14 -40.45 4.75
C TYR A 267 -7.75 -39.95 5.13
N ILE A 268 -6.71 -40.77 4.92
CA ILE A 268 -5.32 -40.36 5.16
C ILE A 268 -4.93 -39.21 4.23
N TYR A 269 -5.29 -39.32 2.94
CA TYR A 269 -5.12 -38.23 1.97
C TYR A 269 -5.77 -36.93 2.47
N LEU A 270 -7.01 -37.00 2.94
CA LEU A 270 -7.75 -35.84 3.42
C LEU A 270 -7.07 -35.20 4.65
N CYS A 271 -6.69 -36.04 5.63
CA CYS A 271 -5.98 -35.56 6.82
C CYS A 271 -4.66 -34.87 6.49
N ILE A 272 -3.85 -35.46 5.60
CA ILE A 272 -2.56 -34.89 5.18
C ILE A 272 -2.76 -33.55 4.49
N VAL A 273 -3.74 -33.46 3.57
CA VAL A 273 -3.99 -32.23 2.81
C VAL A 273 -4.51 -31.12 3.73
N ILE A 274 -5.45 -31.41 4.62
CA ILE A 274 -5.98 -30.43 5.60
C ILE A 274 -4.86 -29.99 6.54
N PHE A 275 -4.06 -30.91 7.05
CA PHE A 275 -2.91 -30.58 7.91
C PHE A 275 -1.91 -29.68 7.19
N PHE A 276 -1.61 -29.96 5.94
CA PHE A 276 -0.73 -29.13 5.12
C PHE A 276 -1.30 -27.70 4.95
N ILE A 277 -2.62 -27.57 4.62
CA ILE A 277 -3.28 -26.28 4.46
C ILE A 277 -3.20 -25.47 5.76
N LEU A 278 -3.51 -26.07 6.91
CA LEU A 278 -3.45 -25.41 8.22
C LEU A 278 -2.02 -25.03 8.60
N SER A 279 -1.05 -25.91 8.34
CA SER A 279 0.37 -25.64 8.59
C SER A 279 0.89 -24.49 7.72
N PHE A 280 0.54 -24.45 6.43
CA PHE A 280 0.93 -23.37 5.54
C PHE A 280 0.31 -22.04 5.97
N MET A 281 -0.97 -22.04 6.35
CA MET A 281 -1.67 -20.86 6.89
C MET A 281 -0.97 -20.32 8.14
N ALA A 282 -0.55 -21.20 9.06
CA ALA A 282 0.16 -20.81 10.27
C ALA A 282 1.58 -20.26 9.98
N VAL A 283 2.32 -20.88 9.06
CA VAL A 283 3.66 -20.43 8.64
C VAL A 283 3.62 -19.06 7.96
N THR A 284 2.57 -18.79 7.18
CA THR A 284 2.36 -17.49 6.52
C THR A 284 1.76 -16.41 7.44
N GLY A 285 1.54 -16.71 8.72
CA GLY A 285 1.06 -15.76 9.73
C GLY A 285 -0.43 -15.45 9.60
N PHE A 286 -1.24 -16.39 9.11
CA PHE A 286 -2.69 -16.23 8.93
C PHE A 286 -3.06 -15.04 8.02
N SER A 287 -2.23 -14.75 7.01
CA SER A 287 -2.52 -13.64 6.10
C SER A 287 -3.94 -13.77 5.51
N PRO A 288 -4.72 -12.68 5.40
CA PRO A 288 -6.14 -12.74 5.06
C PRO A 288 -6.46 -13.47 3.76
N SER A 289 -5.66 -13.28 2.71
CA SER A 289 -5.82 -13.97 1.43
C SER A 289 -5.61 -15.48 1.53
N VAL A 290 -4.63 -15.93 2.33
CA VAL A 290 -4.37 -17.36 2.57
C VAL A 290 -5.44 -17.97 3.44
N ALA A 291 -5.84 -17.31 4.54
CA ALA A 291 -6.87 -17.80 5.44
C ALA A 291 -8.22 -18.00 4.72
N ARG A 292 -8.61 -17.06 3.85
CA ARG A 292 -9.79 -17.19 2.99
C ARG A 292 -9.67 -18.41 2.08
N ALA A 293 -8.55 -18.54 1.35
CA ALA A 293 -8.36 -19.65 0.42
C ALA A 293 -8.28 -21.00 1.14
N ALA A 294 -7.63 -21.06 2.28
CA ALA A 294 -7.55 -22.24 3.14
C ALA A 294 -8.95 -22.71 3.58
N THR A 295 -9.77 -21.79 4.09
CA THR A 295 -11.14 -22.09 4.51
C THR A 295 -11.96 -22.59 3.33
N MET A 296 -11.90 -21.96 2.16
CA MET A 296 -12.62 -22.39 0.97
C MET A 296 -12.17 -23.78 0.48
N HIS A 297 -10.85 -24.05 0.50
CA HIS A 297 -10.30 -25.35 0.14
C HIS A 297 -10.72 -26.45 1.11
N ILE A 298 -10.68 -26.19 2.42
CA ILE A 298 -11.11 -27.15 3.44
C ILE A 298 -12.59 -27.46 3.25
N LEU A 299 -13.44 -26.45 3.02
CA LEU A 299 -14.86 -26.67 2.74
C LEU A 299 -15.09 -27.49 1.47
N ALA A 300 -14.31 -27.24 0.41
CA ALA A 300 -14.38 -28.01 -0.82
C ALA A 300 -13.96 -29.47 -0.62
N LEU A 301 -12.95 -29.75 0.20
CA LEU A 301 -12.53 -31.11 0.57
C LEU A 301 -13.60 -31.82 1.40
N LEU A 302 -14.17 -31.13 2.40
CA LEU A 302 -15.21 -31.67 3.27
C LEU A 302 -16.52 -31.93 2.53
N SER A 303 -16.83 -31.12 1.48
CA SER A 303 -18.03 -31.33 0.67
C SER A 303 -18.08 -32.71 0.02
N GLY A 304 -16.90 -33.27 -0.31
CA GLY A 304 -16.78 -34.65 -0.81
C GLY A 304 -17.20 -35.72 0.21
N ILE A 305 -16.96 -35.50 1.51
CA ILE A 305 -17.40 -36.43 2.58
C ILE A 305 -18.90 -36.37 2.74
N PHE A 306 -19.47 -35.17 2.69
CA PHE A 306 -20.93 -34.97 2.88
C PHE A 306 -21.75 -35.19 1.61
N LEU A 307 -21.13 -35.63 0.51
CA LEU A 307 -21.75 -35.83 -0.79
C LEU A 307 -22.60 -34.63 -1.27
N ARG A 308 -22.12 -33.40 -0.95
CA ARG A 308 -22.77 -32.13 -1.31
C ARG A 308 -21.89 -31.34 -2.27
N ASN A 309 -22.52 -30.70 -3.23
CA ASN A 309 -21.80 -29.77 -4.12
C ASN A 309 -21.36 -28.51 -3.35
N SER A 310 -20.08 -28.17 -3.44
CA SER A 310 -19.57 -26.92 -2.90
C SER A 310 -20.04 -25.74 -3.75
N ASP A 311 -20.67 -24.74 -3.11
CA ASP A 311 -21.01 -23.47 -3.75
C ASP A 311 -19.94 -22.42 -3.42
N SER A 312 -19.24 -21.93 -4.44
CA SER A 312 -18.11 -21.01 -4.26
C SER A 312 -18.50 -19.70 -3.58
N VAL A 313 -19.70 -19.15 -3.84
CA VAL A 313 -20.16 -17.91 -3.21
C VAL A 313 -20.44 -18.12 -1.73
N THR A 314 -21.11 -19.22 -1.38
CA THR A 314 -21.42 -19.58 0.00
C THR A 314 -20.14 -19.87 0.79
N SER A 315 -19.18 -20.60 0.19
CA SER A 315 -17.88 -20.89 0.83
C SER A 315 -17.05 -19.62 1.05
N LEU A 316 -17.06 -18.70 0.07
CA LEU A 316 -16.41 -17.40 0.21
C LEU A 316 -17.00 -16.58 1.36
N SER A 317 -18.33 -16.51 1.41
CA SER A 317 -19.05 -15.74 2.44
C SER A 317 -18.83 -16.30 3.84
N PHE A 318 -18.80 -17.63 3.97
CA PHE A 318 -18.48 -18.29 5.23
C PHE A 318 -17.04 -17.99 5.68
N ALA A 319 -16.06 -18.05 4.77
CA ALA A 319 -14.67 -17.74 5.07
C ALA A 319 -14.53 -16.30 5.58
N VAL A 320 -15.16 -15.35 4.90
CA VAL A 320 -15.14 -13.93 5.30
C VAL A 320 -15.81 -13.72 6.64
N LEU A 321 -16.96 -14.31 6.86
CA LEU A 321 -17.68 -14.21 8.13
C LEU A 321 -16.84 -14.75 9.30
N LEU A 322 -16.20 -15.91 9.12
CA LEU A 322 -15.30 -16.49 10.09
C LEU A 322 -14.14 -15.55 10.45
N MET A 323 -13.53 -14.94 9.43
CA MET A 323 -12.43 -13.99 9.64
C MET A 323 -12.89 -12.73 10.40
N CYS A 324 -14.05 -12.19 10.04
CA CYS A 324 -14.62 -11.03 10.73
C CYS A 324 -15.10 -11.34 12.16
N ILE A 325 -15.48 -12.58 12.47
CA ILE A 325 -15.77 -13.00 13.86
C ILE A 325 -14.48 -13.05 14.69
N VAL A 326 -13.38 -13.54 14.12
CA VAL A 326 -12.07 -13.61 14.81
C VAL A 326 -11.48 -12.23 15.03
N ASN A 327 -11.54 -11.38 14.01
CA ASN A 327 -11.10 -9.99 14.08
C ASN A 327 -12.13 -9.08 13.37
N PRO A 328 -12.94 -8.31 14.10
CA PRO A 328 -13.93 -7.40 13.49
C PRO A 328 -13.31 -6.39 12.50
N TRP A 329 -12.05 -5.99 12.73
CA TRP A 329 -11.32 -5.09 11.83
C TRP A 329 -10.85 -5.75 10.52
N ALA A 330 -10.95 -7.09 10.40
CA ALA A 330 -10.54 -7.80 9.18
C ALA A 330 -11.26 -7.30 7.92
N ALA A 331 -12.52 -6.81 8.05
CA ALA A 331 -13.25 -6.20 6.95
C ALA A 331 -12.57 -4.93 6.40
N ALA A 332 -11.75 -4.26 7.19
CA ALA A 332 -10.96 -3.08 6.79
C ALA A 332 -9.60 -3.46 6.19
N ASP A 333 -9.19 -4.73 6.21
CA ASP A 333 -7.97 -5.19 5.55
C ASP A 333 -8.10 -5.09 4.03
N ILE A 334 -7.21 -4.30 3.42
CA ILE A 334 -7.18 -4.06 1.97
C ILE A 334 -6.95 -5.36 1.20
N GLY A 335 -6.08 -6.24 1.70
CA GLY A 335 -5.78 -7.53 1.08
C GLY A 335 -6.98 -8.45 1.07
N LEU A 336 -7.78 -8.48 2.17
CA LEU A 336 -9.04 -9.22 2.22
C LEU A 336 -10.07 -8.65 1.25
N GLN A 337 -10.26 -7.33 1.24
CA GLN A 337 -11.21 -6.66 0.33
C GLN A 337 -10.90 -6.96 -1.14
N LEU A 338 -9.64 -6.78 -1.56
CA LEU A 338 -9.21 -7.09 -2.93
C LEU A 338 -9.37 -8.56 -3.26
N SER A 339 -9.05 -9.44 -2.32
CA SER A 339 -9.16 -10.89 -2.49
C SER A 339 -10.61 -11.35 -2.66
N VAL A 340 -11.55 -10.78 -1.89
CA VAL A 340 -12.98 -11.07 -2.00
C VAL A 340 -13.55 -10.50 -3.31
N CYS A 341 -13.22 -9.24 -3.63
CA CYS A 341 -13.70 -8.60 -4.85
C CYS A 341 -13.19 -9.32 -6.11
N SER A 342 -11.90 -9.72 -6.16
CA SER A 342 -11.37 -10.48 -7.29
C SER A 342 -12.04 -11.83 -7.44
N THR A 343 -12.29 -12.55 -6.33
CA THR A 343 -12.96 -13.85 -6.36
C THR A 343 -14.41 -13.71 -6.82
N LEU A 344 -15.15 -12.72 -6.32
CA LEU A 344 -16.50 -12.41 -6.79
C LEU A 344 -16.49 -12.01 -8.28
N GLY A 345 -15.51 -11.21 -8.69
CA GLY A 345 -15.31 -10.83 -10.08
C GLY A 345 -15.12 -12.03 -11.00
N LEU A 346 -14.32 -12.99 -10.60
CA LEU A 346 -14.15 -14.25 -11.34
C LEU A 346 -15.44 -15.04 -11.42
N ILE A 347 -16.18 -15.18 -10.32
CA ILE A 347 -17.43 -15.95 -10.31
C ILE A 347 -18.51 -15.27 -11.16
N LEU A 348 -18.60 -13.95 -11.12
CA LEU A 348 -19.69 -13.20 -11.76
C LEU A 348 -19.37 -12.80 -13.21
N PHE A 349 -18.17 -12.32 -13.50
CA PHE A 349 -17.82 -11.69 -14.78
C PHE A 349 -17.08 -12.61 -15.74
N HIS A 350 -16.22 -13.54 -15.24
CA HIS A 350 -15.43 -14.40 -16.14
C HIS A 350 -16.25 -15.17 -17.16
N PRO A 351 -17.38 -15.84 -16.84
CA PRO A 351 -18.15 -16.61 -17.85
C PRO A 351 -18.63 -15.72 -19.01
N ARG A 352 -18.93 -14.45 -18.73
CA ARG A 352 -19.45 -13.50 -19.71
C ARG A 352 -18.36 -12.85 -20.53
N PHE A 353 -17.27 -12.42 -19.88
CA PHE A 353 -16.12 -11.86 -20.58
C PHE A 353 -15.50 -12.92 -21.50
N ASN A 354 -15.41 -14.15 -21.04
CA ASN A 354 -14.93 -15.26 -21.87
C ASN A 354 -15.82 -15.46 -23.10
N LYS A 355 -17.15 -15.44 -22.94
CA LYS A 355 -18.10 -15.52 -24.06
C LYS A 355 -17.96 -14.33 -25.01
N ALA A 356 -17.92 -13.12 -24.48
CA ALA A 356 -17.81 -11.89 -25.27
C ALA A 356 -16.48 -11.83 -26.05
N ILE A 357 -15.35 -12.19 -25.39
CA ILE A 357 -14.03 -12.22 -26.04
C ILE A 357 -14.02 -13.27 -27.16
N LEU A 358 -14.52 -14.49 -26.90
CA LEU A 358 -14.59 -15.54 -27.90
C LEU A 358 -15.49 -15.15 -29.07
N GLU A 359 -16.59 -14.45 -28.86
CA GLU A 359 -17.47 -13.95 -29.93
C GLU A 359 -16.84 -12.81 -30.72
N SER A 360 -16.18 -11.86 -30.07
CA SER A 360 -15.49 -10.75 -30.71
C SER A 360 -14.29 -11.20 -31.54
N THR A 361 -13.61 -12.24 -31.09
CA THR A 361 -12.44 -12.80 -31.80
C THR A 361 -12.81 -13.87 -32.82
N LYS A 362 -14.11 -14.18 -33.02
CA LYS A 362 -14.55 -15.17 -34.02
C LYS A 362 -14.00 -14.87 -35.41
N LYS A 363 -13.94 -13.62 -35.84
CA LYS A 363 -13.38 -13.22 -37.15
C LYS A 363 -11.86 -13.46 -37.23
N LEU A 364 -11.14 -13.16 -36.17
CA LEU A 364 -9.70 -13.41 -36.04
C LEU A 364 -9.42 -14.92 -35.89
N LEU A 365 -10.29 -15.62 -35.18
CA LEU A 365 -10.27 -17.08 -34.96
C LEU A 365 -10.82 -17.88 -36.16
N LEU A 366 -11.41 -17.25 -37.19
CA LEU A 366 -11.85 -17.96 -38.39
C LEU A 366 -10.72 -18.77 -39.03
N TYR A 367 -9.50 -18.24 -39.01
CA TYR A 367 -8.30 -18.96 -39.45
C TYR A 367 -7.92 -20.08 -38.47
N VAL A 368 -7.99 -19.82 -37.18
CA VAL A 368 -7.69 -20.80 -36.10
C VAL A 368 -8.84 -21.82 -35.94
N ASN A 369 -10.10 -21.44 -36.20
CA ASN A 369 -11.26 -22.34 -36.14
C ASN A 369 -11.35 -23.30 -37.30
N LYS A 370 -10.69 -23.02 -38.45
CA LYS A 370 -10.51 -23.96 -39.55
C LYS A 370 -9.55 -25.12 -39.20
N MET A 371 -8.76 -24.97 -38.12
CA MET A 371 -7.88 -26.02 -37.62
C MET A 371 -8.66 -27.08 -36.83
N PRO A 372 -8.28 -28.36 -36.86
CA PRO A 372 -8.90 -29.42 -36.09
C PRO A 372 -8.92 -29.08 -34.58
N GLU A 373 -9.94 -29.54 -33.85
CA GLU A 373 -10.05 -29.31 -32.40
C GLU A 373 -8.88 -29.91 -31.60
N SER A 374 -8.25 -30.93 -32.12
CA SER A 374 -7.05 -31.56 -31.61
C SER A 374 -5.80 -30.74 -31.78
N SER A 375 -5.79 -29.67 -32.61
CA SER A 375 -4.63 -28.84 -32.87
C SER A 375 -4.12 -28.16 -31.58
N ARG A 376 -2.82 -28.28 -31.31
CA ARG A 376 -2.15 -27.65 -30.16
C ARG A 376 -2.29 -26.11 -30.22
N ILE A 377 -2.22 -25.54 -31.42
CA ILE A 377 -2.31 -24.08 -31.66
C ILE A 377 -3.71 -23.56 -31.28
N ARG A 378 -4.78 -24.29 -31.65
CA ARG A 378 -6.17 -23.91 -31.29
C ARG A 378 -6.40 -23.96 -29.77
N ARG A 379 -5.86 -24.99 -29.09
CA ARG A 379 -5.91 -25.09 -27.62
C ARG A 379 -5.14 -23.97 -26.96
N PHE A 380 -3.93 -23.68 -27.44
CA PHE A 380 -3.10 -22.57 -26.94
C PHE A 380 -3.83 -21.22 -27.07
N GLY A 381 -4.35 -20.89 -28.24
CA GLY A 381 -5.10 -19.64 -28.47
C GLY A 381 -6.33 -19.50 -27.56
N LYS A 382 -7.12 -20.59 -27.37
CA LYS A 382 -8.26 -20.60 -26.42
C LYS A 382 -7.78 -20.39 -24.96
N ASN A 383 -6.66 -20.97 -24.56
CA ASN A 383 -6.11 -20.79 -23.21
C ASN A 383 -5.63 -19.37 -22.98
N VAL A 384 -4.97 -18.74 -23.97
CA VAL A 384 -4.56 -17.34 -23.91
C VAL A 384 -5.76 -16.43 -23.72
N LEU A 385 -6.81 -16.57 -24.53
CA LEU A 385 -8.04 -15.77 -24.42
C LEU A 385 -8.75 -15.99 -23.09
N ARG A 386 -8.76 -17.22 -22.57
CA ARG A 386 -9.30 -17.53 -21.25
C ARG A 386 -8.50 -16.86 -20.14
N SER A 387 -7.16 -16.87 -20.20
CA SER A 387 -6.30 -16.19 -19.23
C SER A 387 -6.51 -14.68 -19.22
N ILE A 388 -6.65 -14.06 -20.40
CA ILE A 388 -6.98 -12.62 -20.52
C ILE A 388 -8.36 -12.35 -19.90
N SER A 389 -9.36 -13.18 -20.17
CA SER A 389 -10.71 -13.04 -19.59
C SER A 389 -10.70 -13.15 -18.08
N VAL A 390 -9.93 -14.08 -17.51
CA VAL A 390 -9.75 -14.24 -16.06
C VAL A 390 -9.13 -12.96 -15.47
N SER A 391 -8.04 -12.47 -16.05
CA SER A 391 -7.35 -11.27 -15.58
C SER A 391 -8.23 -10.03 -15.67
N LEU A 392 -8.93 -9.81 -16.79
CA LEU A 392 -9.86 -8.69 -16.95
C LEU A 392 -11.00 -8.73 -15.93
N SER A 393 -11.54 -9.93 -15.63
CA SER A 393 -12.62 -10.08 -14.66
C SER A 393 -12.18 -9.72 -13.24
N ALA A 394 -10.96 -10.10 -12.86
CA ALA A 394 -10.40 -9.77 -11.57
C ALA A 394 -10.07 -8.27 -11.46
N VAL A 395 -9.36 -7.71 -12.46
CA VAL A 395 -9.01 -6.28 -12.51
C VAL A 395 -10.26 -5.41 -12.46
N PHE A 396 -11.26 -5.73 -13.27
CA PHE A 396 -12.51 -4.97 -13.31
C PHE A 396 -13.21 -4.92 -11.95
N ALA A 397 -13.29 -6.05 -11.25
CA ALA A 397 -13.94 -6.11 -9.93
C ALA A 397 -13.13 -5.41 -8.82
N THR A 398 -11.81 -5.36 -8.94
CA THR A 398 -10.92 -4.72 -7.95
C THR A 398 -10.65 -3.24 -8.25
N LEU A 399 -10.96 -2.76 -9.44
CA LEU A 399 -10.66 -1.40 -9.91
C LEU A 399 -11.06 -0.29 -8.94
N PRO A 400 -12.28 -0.25 -8.36
CA PRO A 400 -12.66 0.80 -7.42
C PRO A 400 -11.77 0.80 -6.17
N LEU A 401 -11.51 -0.38 -5.61
CA LEU A 401 -10.70 -0.51 -4.41
C LEU A 401 -9.22 -0.18 -4.65
N THR A 402 -8.67 -0.62 -5.79
CA THR A 402 -7.29 -0.26 -6.16
C THR A 402 -7.13 1.23 -6.36
N SER A 403 -8.12 1.89 -6.95
CA SER A 403 -8.13 3.34 -7.12
C SER A 403 -8.22 4.10 -5.79
N ILE A 404 -8.95 3.57 -4.81
CA ILE A 404 -9.09 4.21 -3.49
C ILE A 404 -7.81 4.08 -2.65
N HIS A 405 -7.14 2.90 -2.74
CA HIS A 405 -6.06 2.58 -1.80
C HIS A 405 -4.64 2.75 -2.34
N PHE A 406 -4.45 2.73 -3.66
CA PHE A 406 -3.10 2.70 -4.25
C PHE A 406 -2.77 3.88 -5.16
N ASP A 407 -3.67 4.81 -5.35
CA ASP A 407 -3.51 6.00 -6.18
C ASP A 407 -3.03 5.74 -7.62
N SER A 408 -2.97 4.47 -8.03
CA SER A 408 -2.56 4.06 -9.37
C SER A 408 -3.18 2.74 -9.78
N VAL A 409 -3.50 2.62 -11.07
CA VAL A 409 -4.05 1.41 -11.67
C VAL A 409 -3.21 1.01 -12.88
N SER A 410 -2.78 -0.25 -12.93
CA SER A 410 -2.03 -0.78 -14.05
C SER A 410 -2.96 -1.23 -15.19
N ILE A 411 -2.80 -0.62 -16.37
CA ILE A 411 -3.53 -1.01 -17.58
C ILE A 411 -2.93 -2.27 -18.19
N ILE A 412 -1.60 -2.43 -18.08
CA ILE A 412 -0.87 -3.53 -18.69
C ILE A 412 -1.00 -4.86 -17.94
N SER A 413 -1.62 -4.83 -16.76
CA SER A 413 -1.79 -5.99 -15.87
C SER A 413 -2.30 -7.28 -16.55
N PRO A 414 -3.28 -7.26 -17.49
CA PRO A 414 -3.71 -8.49 -18.17
C PRO A 414 -2.61 -9.15 -19.01
N VAL A 415 -1.75 -8.34 -19.63
CA VAL A 415 -0.62 -8.83 -20.43
C VAL A 415 0.48 -9.38 -19.52
N THR A 416 0.81 -8.64 -18.46
CA THR A 416 1.81 -9.06 -17.47
C THR A 416 1.39 -10.36 -16.79
N ASN A 417 0.12 -10.49 -16.43
CA ASN A 417 -0.42 -11.72 -15.86
C ASN A 417 -0.27 -12.92 -16.80
N LEU A 418 -0.55 -12.73 -18.08
CA LEU A 418 -0.39 -13.78 -19.09
C LEU A 418 1.05 -14.27 -19.20
N LEU A 419 2.01 -13.35 -19.15
CA LEU A 419 3.44 -13.65 -19.29
C LEU A 419 4.06 -14.21 -18.00
N CYS A 420 3.62 -13.74 -16.82
CA CYS A 420 4.31 -14.00 -15.56
C CYS A 420 3.66 -15.11 -14.71
N ILE A 421 2.33 -15.32 -14.71
CA ILE A 421 1.67 -16.27 -13.78
C ILE A 421 2.15 -17.70 -13.96
N TYR A 422 2.25 -18.19 -15.19
CA TYR A 422 2.69 -19.56 -15.45
C TYR A 422 4.18 -19.75 -15.09
N ILE A 423 4.99 -18.78 -15.43
CA ILE A 423 6.42 -18.79 -15.15
C ILE A 423 6.68 -18.72 -13.64
N SER A 424 5.95 -17.87 -12.92
CA SER A 424 6.06 -17.79 -11.46
C SER A 424 5.69 -19.10 -10.77
N SER A 425 4.68 -19.83 -11.30
CA SER A 425 4.30 -21.16 -10.79
C SER A 425 5.44 -22.17 -10.91
N ILE A 426 6.09 -22.22 -12.08
CA ILE A 426 7.22 -23.10 -12.34
C ILE A 426 8.40 -22.69 -11.46
N PHE A 427 8.69 -21.39 -11.37
CA PHE A 427 9.76 -20.85 -10.52
C PHE A 427 9.58 -21.24 -9.05
N ILE A 428 8.37 -21.12 -8.48
CA ILE A 428 8.08 -21.49 -7.10
C ILE A 428 8.32 -22.99 -6.87
N ILE A 429 7.82 -23.86 -7.75
CA ILE A 429 7.97 -25.30 -7.62
C ILE A 429 9.47 -25.69 -7.72
N LEU A 430 10.18 -25.19 -8.74
CA LEU A 430 11.61 -25.49 -8.92
C LEU A 430 12.45 -24.94 -7.77
N GLY A 431 12.15 -23.73 -7.30
CA GLY A 431 12.85 -23.11 -6.18
C GLY A 431 12.69 -23.88 -4.87
N ILE A 432 11.47 -24.36 -4.58
CA ILE A 432 11.19 -25.20 -3.42
C ILE A 432 11.94 -26.53 -3.56
N LEU A 433 11.82 -27.24 -4.69
CA LEU A 433 12.50 -28.51 -4.92
C LEU A 433 14.03 -28.36 -4.81
N ALA A 434 14.59 -27.33 -5.44
CA ALA A 434 16.02 -27.02 -5.34
C ALA A 434 16.46 -26.82 -3.89
N SER A 435 15.67 -26.08 -3.11
CA SER A 435 15.97 -25.79 -1.70
C SER A 435 15.91 -27.03 -0.82
N PHE A 436 14.95 -27.93 -1.07
CA PHE A 436 14.86 -29.21 -0.35
C PHE A 436 15.99 -30.16 -0.72
N ILE A 437 16.27 -30.36 -2.02
CA ILE A 437 17.32 -31.26 -2.50
C ILE A 437 18.68 -30.77 -2.03
N TYR A 438 18.93 -29.46 -2.02
CA TYR A 438 20.19 -28.87 -1.54
C TYR A 438 20.53 -29.26 -0.11
N THR A 439 19.54 -29.59 0.74
CA THR A 439 19.75 -29.97 2.13
C THR A 439 20.20 -31.42 2.31
N ILE A 440 20.22 -32.24 1.24
CA ILE A 440 20.74 -33.64 1.30
C ILE A 440 22.25 -33.57 1.45
N PRO A 441 22.83 -34.18 2.50
CA PRO A 441 24.27 -34.14 2.72
C PRO A 441 25.05 -34.75 1.53
N VAL A 442 26.25 -34.21 1.27
CA VAL A 442 27.23 -34.65 0.28
C VAL A 442 26.82 -34.45 -1.18
N VAL A 443 25.63 -34.89 -1.60
CA VAL A 443 25.24 -34.91 -3.04
C VAL A 443 24.20 -33.84 -3.40
N GLY A 444 23.51 -33.30 -2.40
CA GLY A 444 22.34 -32.40 -2.63
C GLY A 444 22.72 -31.14 -3.41
N TRP A 445 23.88 -30.57 -3.18
CA TRP A 445 24.34 -29.38 -3.87
C TRP A 445 24.56 -29.61 -5.37
N ILE A 446 25.07 -30.81 -5.77
CA ILE A 446 25.25 -31.19 -7.16
C ILE A 446 23.91 -31.48 -7.83
N ILE A 447 23.07 -32.31 -7.21
CA ILE A 447 21.77 -32.72 -7.76
C ILE A 447 20.83 -31.51 -7.90
N SER A 448 20.92 -30.53 -7.00
CA SER A 448 20.12 -29.30 -7.08
C SER A 448 20.61 -28.30 -8.12
N LEU A 449 21.83 -28.45 -8.66
CA LEU A 449 22.45 -27.46 -9.55
C LEU A 449 21.61 -27.12 -10.78
N PRO A 450 21.08 -28.09 -11.56
CA PRO A 450 20.21 -27.76 -12.68
C PRO A 450 18.93 -27.04 -12.26
N LEU A 451 18.30 -27.46 -11.15
CA LEU A 451 17.08 -26.80 -10.64
C LEU A 451 17.37 -25.36 -10.21
N ARG A 452 18.52 -25.13 -9.57
CA ARG A 452 18.99 -23.80 -9.15
C ARG A 452 19.26 -22.90 -10.36
N PHE A 453 19.89 -23.44 -11.38
CA PHE A 453 20.15 -22.73 -12.64
C PHE A 453 18.84 -22.31 -13.31
N PHE A 454 17.90 -23.23 -13.51
CA PHE A 454 16.61 -22.90 -14.11
C PHE A 454 15.80 -21.92 -13.24
N ALA A 455 15.82 -22.06 -11.91
CA ALA A 455 15.18 -21.09 -11.02
C ALA A 455 15.80 -19.69 -11.18
N ALA A 456 17.12 -19.58 -11.31
CA ALA A 456 17.78 -18.30 -11.54
C ALA A 456 17.41 -17.67 -12.89
N VAL A 457 17.32 -18.47 -13.96
CA VAL A 457 16.89 -18.02 -15.29
C VAL A 457 15.44 -17.53 -15.26
N LEU A 458 14.53 -18.27 -14.62
CA LEU A 458 13.13 -17.86 -14.50
C LEU A 458 12.96 -16.60 -13.64
N CYS A 459 13.77 -16.43 -12.59
CA CYS A 459 13.83 -15.19 -11.82
C CYS A 459 14.25 -14.01 -12.70
N GLY A 460 15.35 -14.15 -13.46
CA GLY A 460 15.80 -13.13 -14.40
C GLY A 460 14.75 -12.78 -15.46
N TYR A 461 14.03 -13.78 -15.98
CA TYR A 461 12.90 -13.56 -16.89
C TYR A 461 11.80 -12.71 -16.24
N LEU A 462 11.37 -13.05 -15.00
CA LEU A 462 10.33 -12.29 -14.29
C LEU A 462 10.77 -10.85 -14.02
N GLU A 463 12.02 -10.63 -13.60
CA GLU A 463 12.58 -9.29 -13.40
C GLU A 463 12.62 -8.49 -14.72
N SER A 464 13.15 -9.08 -15.81
CA SER A 464 13.26 -8.42 -17.10
C SER A 464 11.91 -8.06 -17.71
N VAL A 465 10.95 -8.99 -17.70
CA VAL A 465 9.61 -8.75 -18.23
C VAL A 465 8.90 -7.64 -17.43
N THR A 466 8.98 -7.66 -16.10
CA THR A 466 8.36 -6.63 -15.28
C THR A 466 9.03 -5.27 -15.46
N GLN A 467 10.34 -5.22 -15.62
CA GLN A 467 11.08 -4.00 -15.89
C GLN A 467 10.69 -3.40 -17.26
N ILE A 468 10.76 -4.19 -18.33
CA ILE A 468 10.42 -3.72 -19.70
C ILE A 468 8.97 -3.21 -19.73
N LEU A 469 8.04 -3.94 -19.12
CA LEU A 469 6.64 -3.56 -19.10
C LEU A 469 6.36 -2.35 -18.19
N ALA A 470 7.12 -2.15 -17.13
CA ALA A 470 7.01 -0.98 -16.25
C ALA A 470 7.49 0.31 -16.93
N GLU A 471 8.50 0.22 -17.82
CA GLU A 471 9.06 1.35 -18.59
C GLU A 471 8.16 1.79 -19.74
N LEU A 472 7.14 1.00 -20.12
CA LEU A 472 6.22 1.39 -21.18
C LEU A 472 5.41 2.64 -20.79
N PRO A 473 5.27 3.63 -21.69
CA PRO A 473 4.36 4.74 -21.48
C PRO A 473 2.93 4.19 -21.28
N PHE A 474 2.20 4.69 -20.31
CA PHE A 474 0.85 4.24 -19.92
C PHE A 474 0.79 2.85 -19.25
N SER A 475 1.90 2.31 -18.73
CA SER A 475 1.88 1.09 -17.90
C SER A 475 0.94 1.24 -16.69
N THR A 476 0.92 2.43 -16.11
CA THR A 476 0.04 2.81 -14.99
C THR A 476 -0.69 4.11 -15.28
N VAL A 477 -1.93 4.21 -14.81
CA VAL A 477 -2.70 5.45 -14.77
C VAL A 477 -2.77 5.91 -13.32
N ASN A 478 -2.39 7.17 -13.10
CA ASN A 478 -2.53 7.80 -11.80
C ASN A 478 -4.02 8.02 -11.49
N THR A 479 -4.47 7.49 -10.36
CA THR A 479 -5.84 7.61 -9.85
C THR A 479 -5.90 8.37 -8.54
N GLY A 480 -4.79 8.98 -8.10
CA GLY A 480 -4.66 9.70 -6.83
C GLY A 480 -5.47 11.00 -6.72
N PHE A 481 -6.23 11.37 -7.75
CA PHE A 481 -7.14 12.49 -7.68
C PHE A 481 -8.35 12.15 -6.82
N SER A 482 -8.75 13.04 -5.93
CA SER A 482 -9.83 12.83 -4.96
C SER A 482 -11.20 12.44 -5.56
N TYR A 483 -11.45 12.73 -6.83
CA TYR A 483 -12.67 12.37 -7.55
C TYR A 483 -12.60 11.01 -8.26
N THR A 484 -11.44 10.49 -8.54
CA THR A 484 -11.24 9.26 -9.36
C THR A 484 -11.89 8.03 -8.72
N PRO A 485 -11.79 7.77 -7.40
CA PRO A 485 -12.44 6.64 -6.76
C PRO A 485 -13.96 6.65 -6.93
N TYR A 486 -14.60 7.82 -6.83
CA TYR A 486 -16.04 7.95 -6.99
C TYR A 486 -16.49 7.67 -8.42
N ILE A 487 -15.68 8.04 -9.39
CA ILE A 487 -15.88 7.73 -10.79
C ILE A 487 -15.86 6.23 -11.02
N PHE A 488 -14.82 5.53 -10.56
CA PHE A 488 -14.73 4.08 -10.72
C PHE A 488 -15.83 3.34 -9.94
N LEU A 489 -16.20 3.81 -8.76
CA LEU A 489 -17.34 3.27 -8.02
C LEU A 489 -18.64 3.40 -8.82
N PHE A 490 -18.89 4.58 -9.40
CA PHE A 490 -20.07 4.84 -10.21
C PHE A 490 -20.14 3.95 -11.46
N ILE A 491 -18.99 3.73 -12.17
CA ILE A 491 -18.94 2.79 -13.30
C ILE A 491 -19.29 1.38 -12.86
N THR A 492 -18.66 0.93 -11.79
CA THR A 492 -18.84 -0.44 -11.32
C THR A 492 -20.29 -0.67 -10.91
N LEU A 493 -20.94 0.33 -10.28
CA LEU A 493 -22.36 0.30 -9.97
C LEU A 493 -23.23 0.29 -11.24
N LEU A 494 -22.95 1.16 -12.23
CA LEU A 494 -23.66 1.19 -13.50
C LEU A 494 -23.60 -0.16 -14.23
N ILE A 495 -22.40 -0.74 -14.30
CA ILE A 495 -22.23 -2.05 -14.92
C ILE A 495 -22.92 -3.15 -14.11
N GLY A 496 -22.89 -3.07 -12.78
CA GLY A 496 -23.63 -3.97 -11.90
C GLY A 496 -25.15 -3.90 -12.13
N VAL A 497 -25.69 -2.69 -12.21
CA VAL A 497 -27.13 -2.46 -12.52
C VAL A 497 -27.46 -2.95 -13.91
N ALA A 498 -26.64 -2.60 -14.91
CA ALA A 498 -26.80 -3.07 -16.29
C ALA A 498 -26.82 -4.60 -16.36
N PHE A 499 -25.97 -5.24 -15.58
CA PHE A 499 -25.89 -6.69 -15.48
C PHE A 499 -27.13 -7.32 -14.83
N ILE A 500 -27.67 -6.73 -13.76
CA ILE A 500 -28.90 -7.19 -13.09
C ILE A 500 -30.10 -7.02 -14.02
N MET A 501 -30.20 -5.90 -14.71
CA MET A 501 -31.28 -5.62 -15.66
C MET A 501 -31.23 -6.55 -16.89
N TYR A 502 -30.02 -6.81 -17.43
CA TYR A 502 -29.83 -7.73 -18.55
C TYR A 502 -30.28 -9.17 -18.20
N ARG A 503 -30.10 -9.60 -16.95
CA ARG A 503 -30.53 -10.93 -16.47
C ARG A 503 -32.04 -11.05 -16.35
N ARG A 504 -32.78 -9.94 -16.19
CA ARG A 504 -34.25 -9.91 -16.04
C ARG A 504 -35.00 -9.71 -17.36
N ALA A 505 -34.30 -9.23 -18.39
CA ALA A 505 -34.94 -8.88 -19.67
C ALA A 505 -34.50 -9.87 -20.78
N ASP A 506 -35.42 -10.67 -21.26
CA ASP A 506 -35.27 -11.54 -22.44
C ASP A 506 -35.23 -10.77 -23.78
N CYS A 507 -34.97 -9.44 -23.74
CA CYS A 507 -35.01 -8.56 -24.91
C CYS A 507 -33.63 -8.14 -25.39
N GLU A 508 -33.20 -8.64 -26.55
CA GLU A 508 -31.98 -8.15 -27.28
C GLU A 508 -31.96 -6.65 -27.53
N LYS A 509 -33.13 -6.02 -27.70
CA LYS A 509 -33.27 -4.57 -27.88
C LYS A 509 -32.85 -3.77 -26.62
N LEU A 510 -33.19 -4.27 -25.43
CA LEU A 510 -32.81 -3.65 -24.16
C LEU A 510 -31.32 -3.83 -23.92
N GLY A 511 -30.73 -4.97 -24.23
CA GLY A 511 -29.27 -5.20 -24.14
C GLY A 511 -28.45 -4.27 -25.03
N ARG A 512 -28.92 -3.94 -26.22
CA ARG A 512 -28.25 -2.96 -27.10
C ARG A 512 -28.36 -1.53 -26.60
N ARG A 513 -29.51 -1.11 -26.01
CA ARG A 513 -29.67 0.21 -25.39
C ARG A 513 -28.79 0.36 -24.14
N LEU A 514 -28.78 -0.67 -23.29
CA LEU A 514 -27.98 -0.71 -22.06
C LEU A 514 -26.47 -0.63 -22.36
N ARG A 515 -25.99 -1.36 -23.38
CA ARG A 515 -24.59 -1.30 -23.84
C ARG A 515 -24.21 0.10 -24.31
N ARG A 516 -25.12 0.81 -25.04
CA ARG A 516 -24.88 2.21 -25.45
C ARG A 516 -24.81 3.15 -24.23
N VAL A 517 -25.71 3.00 -23.27
CA VAL A 517 -25.73 3.82 -22.04
C VAL A 517 -24.43 3.61 -21.23
N VAL A 518 -23.98 2.35 -21.09
CA VAL A 518 -22.72 2.04 -20.41
C VAL A 518 -21.51 2.63 -21.17
N LEU A 519 -21.47 2.49 -22.51
CA LEU A 519 -20.38 3.06 -23.30
C LEU A 519 -20.40 4.59 -23.27
N CYS A 520 -21.57 5.23 -23.33
CA CYS A 520 -21.70 6.68 -23.17
C CYS A 520 -21.26 7.12 -21.76
N GLY A 521 -21.65 6.39 -20.71
CA GLY A 521 -21.22 6.67 -19.33
C GLY A 521 -19.71 6.57 -19.16
N ILE A 522 -19.08 5.55 -19.73
CA ILE A 522 -17.62 5.42 -19.76
C ILE A 522 -16.96 6.57 -20.54
N ALA A 523 -17.51 6.93 -21.72
CA ALA A 523 -16.97 8.02 -22.54
C ALA A 523 -17.07 9.39 -21.83
N VAL A 524 -18.22 9.71 -21.25
CA VAL A 524 -18.43 10.94 -20.45
C VAL A 524 -17.46 11.02 -19.30
N MET A 525 -17.16 9.93 -18.71
CA MET A 525 -16.30 9.82 -17.56
C MET A 525 -14.82 9.91 -17.90
N LEU A 526 -14.37 9.26 -18.98
CA LEU A 526 -13.02 9.45 -19.53
C LEU A 526 -12.81 10.92 -19.92
N PHE A 527 -13.82 11.53 -20.53
CA PHE A 527 -13.80 12.96 -20.86
C PHE A 527 -13.77 13.85 -19.61
N SER A 528 -14.57 13.54 -18.60
CA SER A 528 -14.56 14.25 -17.31
C SER A 528 -13.21 14.10 -16.59
N ALA A 529 -12.63 12.90 -16.60
CA ALA A 529 -11.31 12.65 -16.02
C ALA A 529 -10.22 13.42 -16.78
N MET A 530 -10.28 13.45 -18.13
CA MET A 530 -9.35 14.22 -18.95
C MET A 530 -9.48 15.73 -18.72
N LEU A 531 -10.72 16.24 -18.62
CA LEU A 531 -10.98 17.64 -18.36
C LEU A 531 -10.53 18.05 -16.94
N SER A 532 -10.82 17.22 -15.95
CA SER A 532 -10.41 17.47 -14.58
C SER A 532 -8.88 17.39 -14.41
N HIS A 533 -8.21 16.47 -15.09
CA HIS A 533 -6.75 16.42 -15.13
C HIS A 533 -6.16 17.74 -15.68
N GLN A 534 -6.73 18.28 -16.76
CA GLN A 534 -6.28 19.56 -17.29
C GLN A 534 -6.56 20.74 -16.37
N VAL A 535 -7.67 20.74 -15.64
CA VAL A 535 -8.05 21.84 -14.73
C VAL A 535 -7.26 21.78 -13.42
N PHE A 536 -7.18 20.61 -12.79
CA PHE A 536 -6.53 20.46 -11.47
C PHE A 536 -5.00 20.44 -11.54
N CYS A 537 -4.39 20.01 -12.65
CA CYS A 537 -2.94 20.05 -12.82
C CYS A 537 -2.39 21.43 -13.19
N ARG A 538 -3.22 22.42 -13.55
CA ARG A 538 -2.76 23.74 -14.00
C ARG A 538 -2.22 24.63 -12.87
N GLY A 539 -2.54 24.36 -11.62
CA GLY A 539 -2.15 25.20 -10.49
C GLY A 539 -0.64 25.25 -10.27
N ALA A 540 -0.14 26.47 -9.97
CA ALA A 540 1.20 26.69 -9.45
C ALA A 540 1.12 26.59 -7.92
N GLU A 541 1.93 25.72 -7.30
CA GLU A 541 1.91 25.47 -5.86
C GLU A 541 3.34 25.28 -5.34
N ILE A 542 3.64 25.81 -4.16
CA ILE A 542 4.85 25.47 -3.41
C ILE A 542 4.43 24.59 -2.24
N ILE A 543 5.03 23.42 -2.11
CA ILE A 543 4.70 22.40 -1.10
C ILE A 543 5.89 22.25 -0.17
N VAL A 544 5.68 22.46 1.12
CA VAL A 544 6.64 22.18 2.19
C VAL A 544 6.22 20.89 2.85
N PHE A 545 7.08 19.87 2.76
CA PHE A 545 6.76 18.52 3.22
C PHE A 545 7.06 18.31 4.71
N ASP A 546 6.22 17.57 5.36
CA ASP A 546 6.50 16.96 6.66
C ASP A 546 7.28 15.65 6.43
N VAL A 547 8.58 15.75 6.36
CA VAL A 547 9.47 14.60 6.11
C VAL A 547 10.02 13.96 7.39
N GLY A 548 9.52 14.38 8.55
CA GLY A 548 9.95 13.89 9.86
C GLY A 548 11.36 14.38 10.27
N ASP A 549 11.70 14.17 11.53
CA ASP A 549 13.01 14.47 12.15
C ASP A 549 13.54 15.92 11.95
N GLY A 550 12.65 16.87 11.60
CA GLY A 550 13.01 18.26 11.33
C GLY A 550 13.70 18.44 9.96
N GLY A 551 13.52 17.49 9.05
CA GLY A 551 14.04 17.58 7.70
C GLY A 551 13.36 18.69 6.90
N MET A 552 14.11 19.35 6.02
CA MET A 552 13.61 20.37 5.11
C MET A 552 13.50 19.80 3.71
N CYS A 553 12.29 19.80 3.17
CA CYS A 553 12.00 19.40 1.81
C CYS A 553 10.93 20.31 1.22
N VAL A 554 11.28 21.02 0.16
CA VAL A 554 10.41 22.02 -0.48
C VAL A 554 10.31 21.69 -1.97
N CYS A 555 9.11 21.71 -2.52
CA CYS A 555 8.85 21.45 -3.92
C CYS A 555 8.01 22.58 -4.52
N ALA A 556 8.47 23.15 -5.60
CA ALA A 556 7.66 24.00 -6.46
C ALA A 556 7.11 23.17 -7.61
N LYS A 557 5.78 23.19 -7.77
CA LYS A 557 5.07 22.40 -8.77
C LYS A 557 4.21 23.28 -9.64
N LYS A 558 4.29 23.07 -10.95
CA LYS A 558 3.34 23.64 -11.93
C LYS A 558 3.04 22.61 -13.03
N ARG A 559 1.76 22.35 -13.27
CA ARG A 559 1.30 21.23 -14.12
C ARG A 559 1.86 19.89 -13.64
N THR A 560 2.48 19.12 -14.53
CA THR A 560 3.08 17.80 -14.25
C THR A 560 4.57 17.86 -13.88
N HIS A 561 5.15 19.06 -13.80
CA HIS A 561 6.55 19.32 -13.54
C HIS A 561 6.80 19.82 -12.12
N ALA A 562 7.93 19.46 -11.56
CA ALA A 562 8.34 19.89 -10.23
C ALA A 562 9.83 20.20 -10.15
N VAL A 563 10.17 21.12 -9.25
CA VAL A 563 11.54 21.47 -8.87
C VAL A 563 11.64 21.35 -7.35
N PHE A 564 12.66 20.68 -6.88
CA PHE A 564 12.92 20.54 -5.44
C PHE A 564 14.03 21.48 -4.99
N ALA A 565 13.78 22.13 -3.87
CA ALA A 565 14.81 22.80 -3.09
C ALA A 565 14.89 22.10 -1.73
N GLU A 566 16.03 21.51 -1.47
CA GLU A 566 16.30 20.61 -0.35
C GLU A 566 15.50 19.31 -0.42
N THR A 567 16.10 18.21 0.03
CA THR A 567 15.54 16.86 0.00
C THR A 567 15.77 16.14 1.32
N GLY A 568 15.73 16.88 2.42
CA GLY A 568 15.98 16.36 3.76
C GLY A 568 14.94 15.36 4.23
N GLY A 569 15.21 14.76 5.38
CA GLY A 569 14.35 13.79 6.02
C GLY A 569 14.78 12.35 5.78
N ASP A 570 14.04 11.44 6.38
CA ASP A 570 14.31 10.01 6.35
C ASP A 570 13.49 9.25 5.26
N SER A 571 13.60 7.94 5.26
CA SER A 571 12.86 7.09 4.34
C SER A 571 11.33 7.14 4.51
N TYR A 572 10.82 7.56 5.67
CA TYR A 572 9.40 7.86 5.87
C TYR A 572 9.03 9.10 5.06
N GLY A 573 9.85 10.16 5.14
CA GLY A 573 9.67 11.38 4.35
C GLY A 573 9.61 11.09 2.86
N MET A 574 10.42 10.14 2.35
CA MET A 574 10.36 9.74 0.95
C MET A 574 8.99 9.15 0.57
N SER A 575 8.34 8.40 1.45
CA SER A 575 6.99 7.87 1.19
C SER A 575 5.94 8.98 1.13
N VAL A 576 6.05 10.00 2.00
CA VAL A 576 5.18 11.18 2.02
C VAL A 576 5.36 12.00 0.75
N ILE A 577 6.61 12.24 0.33
CA ILE A 577 6.94 12.94 -0.91
C ILE A 577 6.29 12.21 -2.10
N LYS A 578 6.54 10.90 -2.23
CA LYS A 578 6.01 10.08 -3.33
C LYS A 578 4.48 10.14 -3.41
N GLN A 579 3.80 9.93 -2.30
CA GLN A 579 2.34 9.97 -2.23
C GLN A 579 1.78 11.35 -2.60
N THR A 580 2.40 12.42 -2.06
CA THR A 580 1.97 13.78 -2.36
C THR A 580 2.19 14.15 -3.81
N LEU A 581 3.35 13.82 -4.40
CA LEU A 581 3.62 14.07 -5.82
C LEU A 581 2.61 13.32 -6.72
N GLN A 582 2.32 12.08 -6.41
CA GLN A 582 1.33 11.28 -7.15
C GLN A 582 -0.07 11.89 -7.05
N SER A 583 -0.52 12.28 -5.85
CA SER A 583 -1.84 12.90 -5.65
C SER A 583 -1.97 14.26 -6.33
N LYS A 584 -0.85 14.96 -6.53
CA LYS A 584 -0.75 16.25 -7.23
C LYS A 584 -0.49 16.11 -8.73
N GLY A 585 -0.37 14.90 -9.25
CA GLY A 585 -0.17 14.62 -10.69
C GLY A 585 1.21 15.06 -11.21
N VAL A 586 2.25 15.04 -10.37
CA VAL A 586 3.62 15.32 -10.80
C VAL A 586 4.19 14.06 -11.47
N GLU A 587 4.61 14.19 -12.72
CA GLU A 587 5.18 13.11 -13.51
C GLU A 587 6.70 13.24 -13.67
N LYS A 588 7.21 14.48 -13.68
CA LYS A 588 8.63 14.77 -13.93
C LYS A 588 9.19 15.72 -12.89
N ILE A 589 10.39 15.41 -12.43
CA ILE A 589 11.20 16.32 -11.63
C ILE A 589 12.28 16.92 -12.57
N ASP A 590 12.19 18.22 -12.82
CA ASP A 590 13.11 18.89 -13.71
C ASP A 590 14.45 19.16 -13.05
N ALA A 591 14.44 19.59 -11.78
CA ALA A 591 15.66 19.85 -11.03
C ALA A 591 15.54 19.51 -9.55
N ILE A 592 16.66 19.13 -8.95
CA ILE A 592 16.82 18.98 -7.51
C ILE A 592 17.99 19.87 -7.08
N SER A 593 17.75 20.73 -6.11
CA SER A 593 18.75 21.63 -5.55
C SER A 593 19.00 21.28 -4.09
N VAL A 594 20.28 21.13 -3.71
CA VAL A 594 20.68 20.79 -2.33
C VAL A 594 21.84 21.66 -1.89
N SER A 595 21.70 22.29 -0.72
CA SER A 595 22.67 23.23 -0.18
C SER A 595 23.76 22.59 0.67
N ASP A 596 23.46 21.47 1.35
CA ASP A 596 24.33 20.87 2.36
C ASP A 596 24.20 19.34 2.38
N GLU A 597 25.24 18.62 2.83
CA GLU A 597 25.26 17.16 3.02
C GLU A 597 24.51 16.69 4.28
N ASN A 598 24.03 17.60 5.11
CA ASN A 598 23.33 17.26 6.33
C ASN A 598 22.06 16.44 6.04
N GLU A 599 21.82 15.37 6.81
CA GLU A 599 20.63 14.50 6.68
C GLU A 599 19.33 15.31 6.71
N ALA A 600 19.30 16.42 7.44
CA ALA A 600 18.15 17.32 7.48
C ALA A 600 17.85 18.03 6.13
N ARG A 601 18.84 18.16 5.23
CA ARG A 601 18.70 18.84 3.94
C ARG A 601 18.86 17.94 2.72
N SER A 602 19.60 16.84 2.83
CA SER A 602 19.93 15.93 1.72
C SER A 602 19.57 14.47 1.96
N GLY A 603 18.92 14.12 3.08
CA GLY A 603 18.69 12.74 3.51
C GLY A 603 18.00 11.84 2.48
N ASN A 604 17.09 12.38 1.67
CA ASN A 604 16.39 11.65 0.61
C ASN A 604 16.99 11.85 -0.80
N LEU A 605 18.07 12.60 -0.94
CA LEU A 605 18.66 12.91 -2.25
C LEU A 605 18.93 11.66 -3.08
N ARG A 606 19.59 10.67 -2.50
CA ARG A 606 19.91 9.41 -3.17
C ARG A 606 18.66 8.70 -3.69
N ASN A 607 17.63 8.57 -2.86
CA ASN A 607 16.39 7.89 -3.21
C ASN A 607 15.64 8.64 -4.33
N MET A 608 15.65 9.97 -4.29
CA MET A 608 15.03 10.80 -5.31
C MET A 608 15.77 10.72 -6.65
N LEU A 609 17.11 10.71 -6.63
CA LEU A 609 17.91 10.55 -7.85
C LEU A 609 17.74 9.17 -8.49
N GLU A 610 17.72 8.11 -7.69
CA GLU A 610 17.49 6.75 -8.17
C GLU A 610 16.08 6.57 -8.76
N GLN A 611 15.07 7.21 -8.19
CA GLN A 611 13.67 7.03 -8.58
C GLN A 611 13.21 7.95 -9.73
N TYR A 612 13.58 9.22 -9.71
CA TYR A 612 13.01 10.23 -10.61
C TYR A 612 13.94 10.71 -11.72
N GLN A 613 15.26 10.46 -11.61
CA GLN A 613 16.26 10.84 -12.62
C GLN A 613 16.08 12.29 -13.12
N PRO A 614 16.22 13.32 -12.28
CA PRO A 614 15.99 14.71 -12.65
C PRO A 614 16.94 15.13 -13.78
N ARG A 615 16.53 16.13 -14.56
CA ARG A 615 17.35 16.69 -15.64
C ARG A 615 18.55 17.45 -15.10
N PHE A 616 18.38 18.18 -13.98
CA PHE A 616 19.40 18.98 -13.37
C PHE A 616 19.59 18.65 -11.89
N ILE A 617 20.83 18.66 -11.42
CA ILE A 617 21.19 18.66 -10.00
C ILE A 617 22.00 19.94 -9.74
N LEU A 618 21.48 20.80 -8.88
CA LEU A 618 22.11 22.07 -8.52
C LEU A 618 22.74 21.93 -7.15
N THR A 619 24.05 21.74 -7.11
CA THR A 619 24.76 21.52 -5.84
C THR A 619 26.26 21.76 -5.97
N ASP A 620 26.88 22.28 -4.92
CA ASP A 620 28.35 22.33 -4.79
C ASP A 620 28.90 21.13 -4.00
N ILE A 621 28.02 20.21 -3.63
CA ILE A 621 28.38 19.03 -2.84
C ILE A 621 29.04 17.99 -3.76
N ASP A 622 30.30 17.65 -3.46
CA ASP A 622 31.02 16.58 -4.17
C ASP A 622 30.92 15.25 -3.43
N SER A 623 29.70 14.77 -3.21
CA SER A 623 29.45 13.50 -2.52
C SER A 623 29.58 12.29 -3.45
N PHE A 624 29.87 11.13 -2.87
CA PHE A 624 29.85 9.84 -3.59
C PHE A 624 28.52 9.63 -4.32
N THR A 625 27.42 10.06 -3.73
CA THR A 625 26.06 9.98 -4.30
C THR A 625 25.97 10.81 -5.59
N VAL A 626 26.41 12.05 -5.56
CA VAL A 626 26.38 12.95 -6.72
C VAL A 626 27.33 12.47 -7.81
N ARG A 627 28.56 12.04 -7.45
CA ARG A 627 29.54 11.47 -8.41
C ARG A 627 29.01 10.25 -9.15
N LYS A 628 28.27 9.37 -8.49
CA LYS A 628 27.67 8.16 -9.09
C LYS A 628 26.69 8.54 -10.21
N PHE A 629 25.93 9.60 -10.05
CA PHE A 629 24.95 10.07 -11.02
C PHE A 629 25.52 10.95 -12.12
N LYS A 630 26.71 11.53 -11.94
CA LYS A 630 27.44 12.30 -12.98
C LYS A 630 27.71 11.49 -14.25
N ASN A 631 27.82 10.18 -14.14
CA ASN A 631 28.07 9.26 -15.25
C ASN A 631 26.79 8.71 -15.91
N THR A 632 25.61 9.06 -15.40
CA THR A 632 24.34 8.71 -16.05
C THR A 632 24.01 9.80 -17.08
N ALA A 633 23.99 9.43 -18.37
CA ALA A 633 23.95 10.31 -19.53
C ALA A 633 22.75 11.27 -19.66
N LYS A 634 21.91 11.41 -18.65
CA LYS A 634 20.68 12.22 -18.69
C LYS A 634 20.64 13.37 -17.66
N THR A 635 21.55 13.41 -16.70
CA THR A 635 21.49 14.39 -15.59
C THR A 635 22.67 15.32 -15.66
N GLU A 636 22.44 16.61 -15.80
CA GLU A 636 23.45 17.67 -15.77
C GLU A 636 23.63 18.17 -14.35
N ILE A 637 24.88 18.15 -13.85
CA ILE A 637 25.23 18.66 -12.53
C ILE A 637 25.81 20.07 -12.73
N SER A 638 25.18 21.04 -12.12
CA SER A 638 25.61 22.46 -12.14
C SER A 638 25.95 22.92 -10.73
N PRO A 639 26.86 23.92 -10.60
CA PRO A 639 27.13 24.58 -9.33
C PRO A 639 25.85 25.10 -8.67
N TYR A 640 25.94 25.41 -7.38
CA TYR A 640 24.85 26.00 -6.62
C TYR A 640 24.67 27.49 -7.01
N GLU A 641 24.14 27.72 -8.21
CA GLU A 641 23.93 29.04 -8.81
C GLU A 641 22.46 29.32 -9.10
N SER A 642 22.14 30.56 -9.41
CA SER A 642 20.82 30.95 -9.92
C SER A 642 20.55 30.31 -11.27
N ARG A 643 19.40 29.67 -11.42
CA ARG A 643 19.01 29.07 -12.68
C ARG A 643 17.49 29.07 -12.87
N ILE A 644 17.08 29.49 -14.06
CA ILE A 644 15.70 29.27 -14.54
C ILE A 644 15.63 27.83 -15.05
N VAL A 645 14.83 27.02 -14.36
CA VAL A 645 14.73 25.59 -14.69
C VAL A 645 13.73 25.33 -15.80
N ASN A 646 12.67 26.14 -15.88
CA ASN A 646 11.66 25.99 -16.92
C ASN A 646 10.93 27.32 -17.16
N ASP A 647 11.36 28.06 -18.19
CA ASP A 647 10.78 29.37 -18.57
C ASP A 647 9.30 29.28 -18.90
N SER A 648 8.89 28.26 -19.66
CA SER A 648 7.50 28.09 -20.09
C SER A 648 6.54 27.84 -18.94
N LEU A 649 7.05 27.39 -17.79
CA LEU A 649 6.29 27.10 -16.59
C LEU A 649 6.51 28.11 -15.48
N ALA A 650 7.41 29.12 -15.66
CA ALA A 650 7.80 30.06 -14.62
C ALA A 650 8.23 29.34 -13.31
N LEU A 651 9.03 28.27 -13.44
CA LEU A 651 9.71 27.57 -12.36
C LEU A 651 11.17 28.04 -12.29
N GLN A 652 11.51 28.80 -11.26
CA GLN A 652 12.82 29.39 -11.09
C GLN A 652 13.36 29.05 -9.69
N THR A 653 14.65 28.81 -9.61
CA THR A 653 15.37 28.71 -8.34
C THR A 653 16.58 29.63 -8.39
N GLU A 654 16.72 30.45 -7.38
CA GLU A 654 17.81 31.40 -7.21
C GLU A 654 18.60 31.03 -5.98
N ALA A 655 19.93 31.15 -6.04
CA ALA A 655 20.83 30.94 -4.94
C ALA A 655 21.63 32.21 -4.61
N PHE A 656 21.86 32.43 -3.36
CA PHE A 656 22.68 33.51 -2.86
C PHE A 656 23.54 33.00 -1.70
N THR A 657 24.83 33.31 -1.75
CA THR A 657 25.77 33.04 -0.65
C THR A 657 26.08 34.35 0.03
N ASP A 658 25.78 34.46 1.33
CA ASP A 658 26.01 35.66 2.09
C ASP A 658 27.51 35.85 2.46
N THR A 659 27.85 36.97 3.08
CA THR A 659 29.23 37.29 3.50
C THR A 659 29.76 36.34 4.58
N GLU A 660 28.91 35.60 5.25
CA GLU A 660 29.26 34.55 6.21
C GLU A 660 29.39 33.15 5.54
N GLY A 661 29.23 33.05 4.22
CA GLY A 661 29.31 31.80 3.47
C GLY A 661 28.07 30.91 3.58
N LYS A 662 26.95 31.43 4.10
CA LYS A 662 25.70 30.69 4.22
C LYS A 662 24.89 30.78 2.95
N LYS A 663 24.31 29.65 2.55
CA LYS A 663 23.59 29.48 1.29
C LYS A 663 22.08 29.68 1.46
N TRP A 664 21.55 30.72 0.85
CA TRP A 664 20.16 31.09 0.78
C TRP A 664 19.55 30.58 -0.55
N ARG A 665 18.29 30.26 -0.55
CA ARG A 665 17.60 29.89 -1.76
C ARG A 665 16.23 30.52 -1.85
N LYS A 666 15.93 31.11 -2.99
CA LYS A 666 14.63 31.63 -3.35
C LYS A 666 14.04 30.75 -4.45
N ILE A 667 12.83 30.24 -4.25
CA ILE A 667 12.13 29.43 -5.22
C ILE A 667 10.87 30.17 -5.68
N THR A 668 10.67 30.24 -6.98
CA THR A 668 9.55 30.95 -7.61
C THR A 668 8.72 29.95 -8.41
N CYS A 669 7.41 29.98 -8.22
CA CYS A 669 6.46 29.14 -8.92
C CYS A 669 5.26 29.97 -9.36
N GLY A 670 5.25 30.44 -10.61
CA GLY A 670 4.30 31.43 -11.07
C GLY A 670 4.40 32.71 -10.26
N ASP A 671 3.33 33.12 -9.60
CA ASP A 671 3.27 34.32 -8.77
C ASP A 671 3.63 34.06 -7.29
N THR A 672 3.98 32.83 -6.92
CA THR A 672 4.31 32.44 -5.55
C THR A 672 5.80 32.36 -5.35
N THR A 673 6.34 33.03 -4.33
CA THR A 673 7.76 33.05 -3.98
C THR A 673 7.98 32.54 -2.58
N ALA A 674 8.99 31.70 -2.38
CA ALA A 674 9.39 31.26 -1.05
C ALA A 674 10.90 31.36 -0.85
N LEU A 675 11.30 31.93 0.29
CA LEU A 675 12.68 32.06 0.73
C LEU A 675 13.02 30.92 1.69
N ILE A 676 14.05 30.16 1.36
CA ILE A 676 14.57 29.06 2.19
C ILE A 676 15.83 29.53 2.89
N CYS A 677 15.76 29.50 4.22
CA CYS A 677 16.81 30.02 5.08
C CYS A 677 17.86 28.96 5.45
N PRO A 678 19.14 29.29 5.47
CA PRO A 678 20.17 28.43 6.05
C PRO A 678 20.02 28.34 7.58
N GLU A 679 20.73 27.41 8.20
CA GLU A 679 20.80 27.33 9.66
C GLU A 679 21.45 28.62 10.24
N LYS A 680 20.78 29.22 11.24
CA LYS A 680 21.19 30.49 11.87
C LYS A 680 21.45 31.60 10.85
N GLY A 681 20.59 31.73 9.85
CA GLY A 681 20.69 32.76 8.82
C GLY A 681 20.46 34.18 9.38
N ASN A 682 21.10 35.17 8.77
CA ASN A 682 20.92 36.58 9.09
C ASN A 682 20.30 37.31 7.89
N CYS A 683 19.04 37.68 8.00
CA CYS A 683 18.29 38.33 6.92
C CYS A 683 18.77 39.73 6.59
N VAL A 684 19.51 40.39 7.50
CA VAL A 684 20.06 41.71 7.26
C VAL A 684 21.12 41.70 6.15
N LEU A 685 21.77 40.54 5.94
CA LEU A 685 22.81 40.35 4.92
C LEU A 685 22.23 40.12 3.51
N LEU A 686 20.91 40.00 3.37
CA LEU A 686 20.28 39.76 2.07
C LEU A 686 20.18 41.03 1.23
N PRO A 687 20.38 40.95 -0.09
CA PRO A 687 20.07 41.99 -1.06
C PRO A 687 18.63 42.48 -0.97
N GLU A 688 18.34 43.72 -1.38
CA GLU A 688 17.00 44.29 -1.29
C GLU A 688 15.94 43.49 -2.10
N ASP A 689 16.28 42.99 -3.26
CA ASP A 689 15.46 42.15 -4.14
C ASP A 689 15.14 40.78 -3.54
N TRP A 690 15.89 40.32 -2.55
CA TRP A 690 15.66 39.07 -1.83
C TRP A 690 14.78 39.24 -0.58
N ARG A 691 14.62 40.49 -0.10
CA ARG A 691 13.84 40.77 1.14
C ARG A 691 12.34 40.71 0.98
N SER A 692 11.84 40.58 -0.26
CA SER A 692 10.41 40.40 -0.52
C SER A 692 10.11 38.97 -0.99
N CYS A 693 9.23 38.27 -0.28
CA CYS A 693 8.76 36.91 -0.61
C CYS A 693 7.38 36.64 0.02
N ASP A 694 6.63 35.71 -0.50
CA ASP A 694 5.33 35.33 0.05
C ASP A 694 5.47 34.48 1.31
N ALA A 695 6.50 33.63 1.37
CA ALA A 695 6.74 32.78 2.53
C ALA A 695 8.22 32.65 2.86
N VAL A 696 8.52 32.53 4.16
CA VAL A 696 9.87 32.23 4.68
C VAL A 696 9.86 30.83 5.28
N ILE A 697 10.80 29.99 4.87
CA ILE A 697 10.91 28.58 5.31
C ILE A 697 12.19 28.42 6.11
N THR A 698 12.08 27.98 7.35
CA THR A 698 13.24 27.84 8.25
C THR A 698 13.19 26.56 9.08
N GLY A 699 14.36 26.00 9.38
CA GLY A 699 14.55 24.89 10.34
C GLY A 699 15.20 25.36 11.65
N ASP A 700 15.62 26.61 11.74
CA ASP A 700 16.35 27.16 12.87
C ASP A 700 16.00 28.63 13.13
N ASP A 701 16.64 29.23 14.16
CA ASP A 701 16.51 30.62 14.46
C ASP A 701 17.06 31.51 13.34
N ILE A 702 16.36 32.59 13.07
CA ILE A 702 16.71 33.56 12.04
C ILE A 702 16.89 34.92 12.69
N LEU A 703 18.02 35.58 12.43
CA LEU A 703 18.25 36.94 12.83
C LEU A 703 17.70 37.92 11.80
N GLY A 704 17.13 39.03 12.25
CA GLY A 704 16.68 40.09 11.37
C GLY A 704 15.45 39.75 10.51
N ILE A 705 14.58 38.81 10.91
CA ILE A 705 13.39 38.42 10.15
C ILE A 705 12.42 39.60 9.94
N SER A 706 12.45 40.60 10.83
CA SER A 706 11.65 41.83 10.72
C SER A 706 12.07 42.75 9.56
N THR A 707 13.21 42.51 8.93
CA THR A 707 13.66 43.25 7.73
C THR A 707 13.09 42.69 6.45
N LEU A 708 12.41 41.56 6.50
CA LEU A 708 11.78 40.93 5.36
C LEU A 708 10.32 41.36 5.21
N ASN A 709 9.87 41.44 3.96
CA ASN A 709 8.45 41.59 3.63
C ASN A 709 7.91 40.22 3.21
N TYR A 710 7.04 39.61 4.04
CA TYR A 710 6.52 38.26 3.83
C TYR A 710 5.11 38.10 4.35
N GLY A 711 4.38 37.09 3.80
CA GLY A 711 3.02 36.73 4.18
C GLY A 711 2.91 35.68 5.29
N ALA A 712 3.84 34.70 5.31
CA ALA A 712 3.83 33.61 6.28
C ALA A 712 5.24 33.08 6.59
N VAL A 713 5.42 32.49 7.80
CA VAL A 713 6.63 31.76 8.19
C VAL A 713 6.31 30.30 8.40
N ILE A 714 7.11 29.41 7.81
CA ILE A 714 6.98 27.95 7.92
C ILE A 714 8.21 27.38 8.62
N ILE A 715 7.97 26.66 9.70
CA ILE A 715 8.99 26.02 10.51
C ILE A 715 9.10 24.53 10.13
N THR A 716 10.29 24.09 9.72
CA THR A 716 10.62 22.69 9.42
C THR A 716 11.61 22.16 10.48
N ALA A 717 11.15 21.99 11.71
CA ALA A 717 11.98 21.56 12.84
C ALA A 717 11.28 20.44 13.60
N LYS A 718 12.06 19.74 14.45
CA LYS A 718 11.49 18.75 15.40
C LYS A 718 10.50 19.45 16.33
N GLU A 719 9.44 18.77 16.72
CA GLU A 719 8.29 19.31 17.45
C GLU A 719 8.70 20.25 18.62
N LYS A 720 9.53 19.79 19.55
CA LYS A 720 9.99 20.62 20.67
C LYS A 720 10.71 21.90 20.26
N LYS A 721 11.52 21.84 19.18
CA LYS A 721 12.22 23.00 18.64
C LYS A 721 11.27 23.89 17.87
N ALA A 722 10.33 23.30 17.15
CA ALA A 722 9.29 24.01 16.42
C ALA A 722 8.39 24.84 17.34
N ASP A 723 7.92 24.26 18.45
CA ASP A 723 7.10 24.95 19.45
C ASP A 723 7.86 26.14 20.09
N SER A 724 9.13 25.93 20.43
CA SER A 724 9.98 27.01 20.96
C SER A 724 10.15 28.14 19.94
N LEU A 725 10.43 27.83 18.68
CA LEU A 725 10.56 28.80 17.60
C LEU A 725 9.23 29.50 17.31
N GLN A 726 8.13 28.77 17.28
CA GLN A 726 6.81 29.32 17.05
C GLN A 726 6.42 30.33 18.13
N ASN A 727 6.58 29.99 19.40
CA ASN A 727 6.30 30.88 20.51
C ASN A 727 7.15 32.15 20.47
N ARG A 728 8.43 32.02 20.09
CA ARG A 728 9.35 33.16 19.97
C ARG A 728 8.96 34.08 18.81
N LEU A 729 8.65 33.51 17.63
CA LEU A 729 8.24 34.28 16.46
C LEU A 729 6.90 35.00 16.71
N GLN A 730 5.97 34.35 17.37
CA GLN A 730 4.70 34.99 17.80
C GLN A 730 4.95 36.10 18.84
N GLY A 731 5.91 35.91 19.75
CA GLY A 731 6.31 36.95 20.72
C GLY A 731 6.91 38.21 20.07
N ILE A 732 7.47 38.10 18.87
CA ILE A 732 7.97 39.22 18.06
C ILE A 732 6.82 39.86 17.23
N GLY A 733 5.58 39.34 17.29
CA GLY A 733 4.42 39.91 16.62
C GLY A 733 4.08 39.27 15.26
N ILE A 734 4.70 38.17 14.90
CA ILE A 734 4.40 37.46 13.64
C ILE A 734 3.10 36.65 13.77
N LYS A 735 2.08 36.99 12.98
CA LYS A 735 0.73 36.39 13.09
C LYS A 735 0.58 35.04 12.39
N HIS A 736 1.25 34.83 11.27
CA HIS A 736 1.07 33.64 10.42
C HIS A 736 2.29 32.74 10.47
N VAL A 737 2.38 31.93 11.53
CA VAL A 737 3.45 30.96 11.75
C VAL A 737 2.86 29.55 11.69
N TYR A 738 3.41 28.70 10.83
CA TYR A 738 3.00 27.32 10.64
C TYR A 738 4.19 26.39 10.89
N SER A 739 3.94 25.17 11.36
CA SER A 739 4.98 24.17 11.55
C SER A 739 4.60 22.86 10.85
N THR A 740 5.53 22.26 10.10
CA THR A 740 5.28 20.97 9.45
C THR A 740 5.06 19.83 10.45
N SER A 741 5.69 19.89 11.64
CA SER A 741 5.48 18.90 12.70
C SER A 741 4.06 18.89 13.26
N VAL A 742 3.37 20.02 13.30
CA VAL A 742 2.01 20.19 13.80
C VAL A 742 0.98 20.13 12.66
N ASN A 743 1.24 20.87 11.58
CA ASN A 743 0.30 21.10 10.49
C ASN A 743 0.41 20.05 9.35
N GLY A 744 1.41 19.16 9.38
CA GLY A 744 1.68 18.23 8.28
C GLY A 744 2.23 18.94 7.04
N ASN A 745 1.96 18.43 5.84
CA ASN A 745 2.37 19.11 4.61
C ASN A 745 1.65 20.45 4.46
N ILE A 746 2.41 21.48 4.10
CA ILE A 746 1.89 22.86 3.93
C ILE A 746 1.99 23.23 2.46
N VAL A 747 0.87 23.65 1.88
CA VAL A 747 0.77 24.05 0.46
C VAL A 747 0.51 25.54 0.38
N LEU A 748 1.36 26.24 -0.34
CA LEU A 748 1.31 27.67 -0.59
C LEU A 748 0.86 27.95 -2.01
N THR A 749 -0.09 28.86 -2.16
CA THR A 749 -0.56 29.34 -3.47
C THR A 749 -0.89 30.82 -3.36
N VAL A 750 -0.51 31.61 -4.34
CA VAL A 750 -0.96 32.99 -4.45
C VAL A 750 -2.15 33.04 -5.40
N LYS A 751 -3.24 33.68 -4.99
CA LYS A 751 -4.43 33.90 -5.81
C LYS A 751 -4.98 35.29 -5.55
N ASN A 752 -5.09 36.11 -6.62
CA ASN A 752 -5.51 37.50 -6.52
C ASN A 752 -4.68 38.31 -5.51
N ASP A 753 -3.37 38.20 -5.59
CA ASP A 753 -2.36 38.84 -4.71
C ASP A 753 -2.50 38.52 -3.22
N LYS A 754 -3.20 37.43 -2.90
CA LYS A 754 -3.32 36.93 -1.52
C LYS A 754 -2.70 35.56 -1.40
N LEU A 755 -1.78 35.41 -0.42
CA LEU A 755 -1.23 34.12 -0.06
C LEU A 755 -2.28 33.24 0.61
N LEU A 756 -2.52 32.07 0.05
CA LEU A 756 -3.37 31.03 0.60
C LEU A 756 -2.49 29.90 1.12
N VAL A 757 -2.56 29.67 2.41
CA VAL A 757 -1.87 28.56 3.09
C VAL A 757 -2.88 27.47 3.38
N ARG A 758 -2.63 26.26 2.88
CA ARG A 758 -3.41 25.05 3.18
C ARG A 758 -2.56 24.05 3.93
N THR A 759 -3.07 23.51 5.00
CA THR A 759 -2.41 22.49 5.83
C THR A 759 -3.08 21.13 5.64
N GLN A 760 -2.30 20.07 5.70
CA GLN A 760 -2.82 18.70 5.55
C GLN A 760 -3.54 18.23 6.81
N LYS A 761 -3.04 18.63 7.99
CA LYS A 761 -3.75 18.46 9.27
C LYS A 761 -4.52 19.75 9.55
N ARG A 762 -5.80 19.65 9.89
CA ARG A 762 -6.53 20.79 10.43
C ARG A 762 -6.01 21.07 11.85
N SER A 763 -5.54 22.28 12.08
CA SER A 763 -5.17 22.77 13.43
C SER A 763 -6.39 22.79 14.34
#